data_57a4702c50779f9160878ce8b36b89bd
#
_entry.id   57a4702c50779f9160878ce8b36b89bd
#
_cell.length_a   1.000
_cell.length_b   1.000
_cell.length_c   1.000
_cell.angle_alpha   90.00
_cell.angle_beta   90.00
_cell.angle_gamma   90.00
#
_symmetry.space_group_name_H-M   'P 1'
#
loop_
_entity.id
_entity.type
_entity.pdbx_description
1 polymer ?
#
loop_
_entity_poly.entity_id
_entity_poly.type
_entity_poly.pdbx_seq_one_letter_code
_entity_poly.pdbx_strand_id
1 'polypeptide(L)'
;MSTTTSPRTIIIGAGIVGANLADELVARGHDNILVLEQGPLRLPGGSTFHAPGFVYSTNSSKTMTEFAQYTINKFSGLMQADGTSCFRAVGGLEIATTAERLTELHRRAGWNRSYGVPAEVVDVDTVARLHPMLDPSKVLGGLWTPTDGRALAAPGTSLLIERTRAAGVEYRDLTTVTGIEQSGGKVSAVLAGEERFPADVVVCCAGFWGAHVGSLADTVVPLLPLAHQFAWSTPLPELVDRDNEPGGGTLPILRDQDASLYYREWGDCIGIGSYAHRPMPATMDDLPTYAPDEFDQHHMPSSLTFTPEDFTKEWQHTQQMLPALKNAQVERGFNGIFSFTPDGGSLVGESRNVGGFFVAEAVWVTHSAGVAKAVAELLTQGYSESDLSGMDLHRFEDVQTTPEYVSETSQQQFREVYDIIHPKQPPASPRDVRLSPFHSQEVDLGAVFLEASAWERPAWYESNKALLEQLPPQWREPERADWAAKFTSPITAAEAWKTRTNVAMYDMTTLKRLIVEGPGAEELLQRLTTSNMRRKPGAVMYTLLLDPAGGIRSDITVARLSQDTYQVGANTNADLVYLQKEASKLAAADPTLWALVRDITAETCCIGLWGPHARDVLASLTQDDVSNDAMKYFRVHRISVAGVPVTAMRLSYVGELGWELYASADLGSRLWDLIFEAGQSHGIIPAGRNAFDALRLEKGYRSWGSDMTTEHEPTQAGVGFAVKADKGEFVGSGALAARTAATTKRLRTITVDDPGSIILGKEPVYLPGQDAPAGYVTSAAYGFTVGHPIAYAWLPSSVQVGDHVEVEYFGERFPATVRDDVMVDPDMEKIRA
;
A
#
# COMPACT_ATOMS: atom_id res chain seq x y z
N MET A 1 -0.25 9.43 -41.60
CA MET A 1 -0.29 9.50 -40.15
C MET A 1 -1.39 10.47 -39.79
N SER A 2 -2.52 10.02 -39.24
CA SER A 2 -3.57 10.92 -38.75
C SER A 2 -3.01 11.59 -37.51
N THR A 3 -2.86 12.91 -37.54
CA THR A 3 -2.55 13.71 -36.36
C THR A 3 -3.81 13.72 -35.49
N THR A 4 -3.99 12.69 -34.67
CA THR A 4 -4.92 12.78 -33.53
C THR A 4 -4.31 13.81 -32.58
N THR A 5 -4.93 14.96 -32.44
CA THR A 5 -4.60 15.94 -31.42
C THR A 5 -4.74 15.27 -30.06
N SER A 6 -3.78 15.51 -29.16
CA SER A 6 -3.87 15.03 -27.76
C SER A 6 -5.19 15.50 -27.11
N PRO A 7 -5.81 14.70 -26.24
CA PRO A 7 -6.99 15.14 -25.51
C PRO A 7 -6.67 16.42 -24.70
N ARG A 8 -7.63 17.34 -24.60
CA ARG A 8 -7.44 18.55 -23.80
C ARG A 8 -7.40 18.20 -22.32
N THR A 9 -6.22 18.32 -21.75
CA THR A 9 -5.97 18.00 -20.33
C THR A 9 -5.87 19.28 -19.51
N ILE A 10 -6.69 19.39 -18.47
CA ILE A 10 -6.60 20.46 -17.47
C ILE A 10 -6.00 19.88 -16.18
N ILE A 11 -4.94 20.50 -15.70
CA ILE A 11 -4.33 20.22 -14.40
C ILE A 11 -4.77 21.31 -13.43
N ILE A 12 -5.37 20.94 -12.32
CA ILE A 12 -5.78 21.87 -11.26
C ILE A 12 -4.71 21.90 -10.18
N GLY A 13 -4.00 23.03 -10.07
CA GLY A 13 -2.89 23.25 -9.16
C GLY A 13 -1.53 23.24 -9.84
N ALA A 14 -0.76 24.32 -9.69
CA ALA A 14 0.62 24.47 -10.19
C ALA A 14 1.68 24.24 -9.10
N GLY A 15 1.34 23.46 -8.06
CA GLY A 15 2.28 22.97 -7.07
C GLY A 15 3.26 21.96 -7.66
N ILE A 16 4.11 21.39 -6.80
CA ILE A 16 5.15 20.44 -7.23
C ILE A 16 4.60 19.23 -8.01
N VAL A 17 3.40 18.75 -7.68
CA VAL A 17 2.77 17.60 -8.37
C VAL A 17 2.30 18.01 -9.76
N GLY A 18 1.51 19.09 -9.86
CA GLY A 18 0.96 19.54 -11.15
C GLY A 18 2.05 20.01 -12.12
N ALA A 19 3.10 20.70 -11.64
CA ALA A 19 4.23 21.10 -12.47
C ALA A 19 5.06 19.89 -12.97
N ASN A 20 5.29 18.87 -12.11
CA ASN A 20 5.91 17.62 -12.54
C ASN A 20 5.04 16.87 -13.54
N LEU A 21 3.72 16.82 -13.33
CA LEU A 21 2.80 16.16 -14.24
C LEU A 21 2.78 16.82 -15.63
N ALA A 22 2.73 18.15 -15.68
CA ALA A 22 2.83 18.88 -16.95
C ALA A 22 4.13 18.51 -17.69
N ASP A 23 5.25 18.43 -16.96
CA ASP A 23 6.54 18.09 -17.52
C ASP A 23 6.60 16.64 -18.04
N GLU A 24 6.05 15.68 -17.29
CA GLU A 24 5.97 14.27 -17.69
C GLU A 24 5.07 14.06 -18.91
N LEU A 25 3.98 14.81 -19.02
CA LEU A 25 3.09 14.78 -20.19
C LEU A 25 3.76 15.36 -21.43
N VAL A 26 4.43 16.51 -21.31
CA VAL A 26 5.22 17.11 -22.40
C VAL A 26 6.30 16.14 -22.89
N ALA A 27 7.03 15.51 -21.96
CA ALA A 27 8.07 14.53 -22.30
C ALA A 27 7.52 13.32 -23.07
N ARG A 28 6.22 13.02 -22.93
CA ARG A 28 5.52 11.96 -23.67
C ARG A 28 4.82 12.46 -24.93
N GLY A 29 5.06 13.70 -25.32
CA GLY A 29 4.51 14.31 -26.55
C GLY A 29 3.06 14.76 -26.43
N HIS A 30 2.54 14.95 -25.21
CA HIS A 30 1.22 15.52 -24.98
C HIS A 30 1.30 17.05 -25.08
N ASP A 31 0.56 17.65 -26.00
CA ASP A 31 0.72 19.05 -26.43
C ASP A 31 -0.47 19.97 -26.09
N ASN A 32 -1.56 19.44 -25.53
CA ASN A 32 -2.79 20.18 -25.24
C ASN A 32 -3.06 20.23 -23.73
N ILE A 33 -2.24 21.00 -23.01
CA ILE A 33 -2.26 21.08 -21.55
C ILE A 33 -2.55 22.51 -21.09
N LEU A 34 -3.53 22.66 -20.20
CA LEU A 34 -3.82 23.87 -19.44
C LEU A 34 -3.66 23.60 -17.95
N VAL A 35 -2.89 24.44 -17.25
CA VAL A 35 -2.78 24.41 -15.80
C VAL A 35 -3.50 25.59 -15.20
N LEU A 36 -4.43 25.35 -14.29
CA LEU A 36 -5.17 26.36 -13.53
C LEU A 36 -4.63 26.43 -12.09
N GLU A 37 -4.25 27.63 -11.66
CA GLU A 37 -3.70 27.88 -10.33
C GLU A 37 -4.46 29.04 -9.65
N GLN A 38 -4.92 28.82 -8.42
CA GLN A 38 -5.67 29.85 -7.69
C GLN A 38 -4.79 31.00 -7.20
N GLY A 39 -3.52 30.74 -6.92
CA GLY A 39 -2.55 31.73 -6.50
C GLY A 39 -1.70 32.26 -7.64
N PRO A 40 -0.81 33.22 -7.38
CA PRO A 40 0.17 33.69 -8.36
C PRO A 40 1.20 32.58 -8.62
N LEU A 41 1.54 32.30 -9.88
CA LEU A 41 2.48 31.21 -10.24
C LEU A 41 3.86 31.32 -9.57
N ARG A 42 4.26 32.52 -9.23
CA ARG A 42 5.50 32.78 -8.50
C ARG A 42 5.46 32.21 -7.07
N LEU A 43 4.30 32.24 -6.43
CA LEU A 43 4.06 31.80 -5.07
C LEU A 43 2.62 31.32 -4.92
N PRO A 44 2.30 30.08 -5.39
CA PRO A 44 0.93 29.59 -5.42
C PRO A 44 0.27 29.42 -4.04
N GLY A 45 1.03 29.44 -2.95
CA GLY A 45 0.49 29.43 -1.60
C GLY A 45 0.16 28.06 -1.03
N GLY A 46 0.47 26.98 -1.75
CA GLY A 46 0.32 25.59 -1.28
C GLY A 46 1.56 25.08 -0.55
N SER A 47 1.47 23.84 -0.04
CA SER A 47 2.50 23.17 0.78
C SER A 47 3.89 23.11 0.13
N THR A 48 3.98 23.11 -1.19
CA THR A 48 5.25 23.15 -1.95
C THR A 48 6.17 24.28 -1.53
N PHE A 49 5.60 25.43 -1.21
CA PHE A 49 6.34 26.69 -1.03
C PHE A 49 6.81 26.92 0.40
N HIS A 50 6.27 26.17 1.37
CA HIS A 50 6.79 26.17 2.75
C HIS A 50 7.49 24.86 3.12
N ALA A 51 7.50 23.85 2.23
CA ALA A 51 8.10 22.56 2.52
C ALA A 51 9.59 22.68 2.86
N PRO A 52 10.07 22.04 3.94
CA PRO A 52 11.49 22.06 4.30
C PRO A 52 12.37 21.31 3.30
N GLY A 53 11.76 20.59 2.37
CA GLY A 53 12.40 19.95 1.24
C GLY A 53 13.18 18.68 1.56
N PHE A 54 12.92 18.03 2.68
CA PHE A 54 13.55 16.74 3.00
C PHE A 54 13.14 15.66 2.02
N VAL A 55 14.11 14.92 1.53
CA VAL A 55 13.90 13.72 0.72
C VAL A 55 14.66 12.57 1.33
N TYR A 56 13.90 11.64 1.91
CA TYR A 56 14.40 10.38 2.46
C TYR A 56 13.91 9.24 1.59
N SER A 57 14.82 8.42 1.07
CA SER A 57 14.49 7.26 0.24
C SER A 57 13.98 6.07 1.06
N THR A 58 14.26 6.06 2.38
CA THR A 58 13.90 4.95 3.27
C THR A 58 12.39 4.82 3.39
N ASN A 59 11.83 3.75 2.80
CA ASN A 59 10.43 3.40 2.90
C ASN A 59 10.24 1.88 2.88
N SER A 60 9.22 1.38 3.57
CA SER A 60 8.85 -0.03 3.54
C SER A 60 8.18 -0.44 2.22
N SER A 61 7.70 0.51 1.42
CA SER A 61 7.13 0.29 0.09
C SER A 61 8.19 0.47 -0.99
N LYS A 62 8.36 -0.55 -1.84
CA LYS A 62 9.23 -0.50 -3.01
C LYS A 62 8.86 0.67 -3.92
N THR A 63 7.58 0.81 -4.27
CA THR A 63 7.08 1.87 -5.14
C THR A 63 7.40 3.26 -4.59
N MET A 64 7.19 3.48 -3.28
CA MET A 64 7.50 4.77 -2.66
C MET A 64 9.00 5.05 -2.65
N THR A 65 9.83 4.03 -2.41
CA THR A 65 11.30 4.17 -2.51
C THR A 65 11.73 4.52 -3.95
N GLU A 66 11.18 3.85 -4.95
CA GLU A 66 11.46 4.15 -6.37
C GLU A 66 11.00 5.55 -6.77
N PHE A 67 9.85 6.00 -6.28
CA PHE A 67 9.37 7.37 -6.51
C PHE A 67 10.25 8.43 -5.86
N ALA A 68 10.78 8.15 -4.67
CA ALA A 68 11.77 9.02 -4.02
C ALA A 68 13.06 9.11 -4.85
N GLN A 69 13.58 7.99 -5.32
CA GLN A 69 14.77 7.96 -6.19
C GLN A 69 14.52 8.69 -7.52
N TYR A 70 13.34 8.51 -8.13
CA TYR A 70 12.98 9.24 -9.34
C TYR A 70 12.93 10.75 -9.11
N THR A 71 12.38 11.19 -7.97
CA THR A 71 12.35 12.61 -7.57
C THR A 71 13.77 13.15 -7.38
N ILE A 72 14.63 12.42 -6.66
CA ILE A 72 16.04 12.79 -6.47
C ILE A 72 16.73 12.98 -7.83
N ASN A 73 16.60 12.00 -8.73
CA ASN A 73 17.24 12.04 -10.04
C ASN A 73 16.73 13.22 -10.89
N LYS A 74 15.43 13.45 -10.91
CA LYS A 74 14.82 14.54 -11.68
C LYS A 74 15.26 15.91 -11.16
N PHE A 75 15.20 16.12 -9.84
CA PHE A 75 15.58 17.39 -9.22
C PHE A 75 17.09 17.65 -9.26
N SER A 76 17.90 16.59 -9.25
CA SER A 76 19.36 16.70 -9.47
C SER A 76 19.70 17.24 -10.87
N GLY A 77 18.86 16.95 -11.86
CA GLY A 77 18.99 17.45 -13.23
C GLY A 77 18.40 18.86 -13.47
N LEU A 78 17.65 19.42 -12.50
CA LEU A 78 17.09 20.76 -12.60
C LEU A 78 18.11 21.78 -12.09
N MET A 79 18.64 22.62 -13.00
CA MET A 79 19.70 23.59 -12.69
C MET A 79 19.12 25.01 -12.68
N GLN A 80 19.36 25.75 -11.62
CA GLN A 80 19.06 27.18 -11.51
C GLN A 80 19.97 28.02 -12.41
N ALA A 81 19.66 29.27 -12.61
CA ALA A 81 20.44 30.17 -13.50
C ALA A 81 21.89 30.38 -13.06
N ASP A 82 22.19 30.23 -11.77
CA ASP A 82 23.54 30.30 -11.20
C ASP A 82 24.33 28.98 -11.30
N GLY A 83 23.73 27.92 -11.87
CA GLY A 83 24.31 26.59 -11.99
C GLY A 83 24.06 25.70 -10.77
N THR A 84 23.28 26.16 -9.78
CA THR A 84 22.92 25.38 -8.61
C THR A 84 21.87 24.32 -8.93
N SER A 85 22.09 23.06 -8.53
CA SER A 85 21.11 21.98 -8.66
C SER A 85 19.92 22.20 -7.68
N CYS A 86 18.72 21.85 -8.13
CA CYS A 86 17.54 21.84 -7.26
C CYS A 86 17.49 20.64 -6.30
N PHE A 87 18.49 19.77 -6.31
CA PHE A 87 18.70 18.74 -5.29
C PHE A 87 20.10 18.82 -4.71
N ARG A 88 20.19 18.82 -3.40
CA ARG A 88 21.45 18.81 -2.65
C ARG A 88 21.59 17.46 -1.94
N ALA A 89 22.47 16.60 -2.42
CA ALA A 89 22.78 15.31 -1.82
C ALA A 89 23.69 15.48 -0.59
N VAL A 90 23.13 15.98 0.50
CA VAL A 90 23.85 16.16 1.77
C VAL A 90 23.84 14.89 2.64
N GLY A 91 23.10 13.87 2.21
CA GLY A 91 22.85 12.64 2.96
C GLY A 91 21.69 12.78 3.96
N GLY A 92 21.12 11.63 4.33
CA GLY A 92 20.11 11.49 5.37
C GLY A 92 20.67 10.70 6.56
N LEU A 93 20.49 11.22 7.75
CA LEU A 93 20.90 10.57 8.99
C LEU A 93 19.68 10.41 9.88
N GLU A 94 19.31 9.15 10.20
CA GLU A 94 18.24 8.82 11.13
C GLU A 94 18.90 8.26 12.40
N ILE A 95 18.74 8.92 13.54
CA ILE A 95 19.41 8.51 14.78
C ILE A 95 18.53 7.63 15.65
N ALA A 96 19.17 6.75 16.43
CA ALA A 96 18.54 5.93 17.47
C ALA A 96 18.99 6.41 18.83
N THR A 97 18.04 6.75 19.69
CA THR A 97 18.27 7.07 21.10
C THR A 97 17.86 5.91 22.03
N THR A 98 17.14 4.93 21.48
CA THR A 98 16.71 3.72 22.15
C THR A 98 17.24 2.48 21.44
N ALA A 99 17.40 1.36 22.18
CA ALA A 99 17.80 0.08 21.59
C ALA A 99 16.74 -0.47 20.62
N GLU A 100 15.46 -0.23 20.91
CA GLU A 100 14.34 -0.63 20.04
C GLU A 100 14.41 0.06 18.69
N ARG A 101 14.69 1.38 18.67
CA ARG A 101 14.91 2.14 17.44
C ARG A 101 16.15 1.67 16.67
N LEU A 102 17.26 1.41 17.36
CA LEU A 102 18.45 0.91 16.68
C LEU A 102 18.19 -0.43 15.97
N THR A 103 17.44 -1.31 16.62
CA THR A 103 16.99 -2.57 16.00
C THR A 103 16.13 -2.30 14.75
N GLU A 104 15.18 -1.37 14.85
CA GLU A 104 14.38 -0.98 13.67
C GLU A 104 15.23 -0.43 12.52
N LEU A 105 16.24 0.40 12.83
CA LEU A 105 17.12 0.97 11.81
C LEU A 105 17.89 -0.11 11.02
N HIS A 106 18.28 -1.21 11.64
CA HIS A 106 18.84 -2.37 10.93
C HIS A 106 17.85 -2.94 9.90
N ARG A 107 16.59 -3.09 10.28
CA ARG A 107 15.54 -3.54 9.36
C ARG A 107 15.32 -2.56 8.21
N ARG A 108 15.28 -1.26 8.50
CA ARG A 108 15.11 -0.20 7.50
C ARG A 108 16.27 -0.13 6.51
N ALA A 109 17.49 -0.35 6.98
CA ALA A 109 18.66 -0.48 6.12
C ALA A 109 18.51 -1.66 5.13
N GLY A 110 17.94 -2.78 5.60
CA GLY A 110 17.59 -3.92 4.74
C GLY A 110 16.59 -3.55 3.65
N TRP A 111 15.51 -2.80 3.96
CA TRP A 111 14.57 -2.33 2.93
C TRP A 111 15.26 -1.52 1.84
N ASN A 112 16.09 -0.55 2.23
CA ASN A 112 16.83 0.29 1.30
C ASN A 112 17.69 -0.55 0.36
N ARG A 113 18.46 -1.50 0.91
CA ARG A 113 19.30 -2.40 0.10
C ARG A 113 18.48 -3.26 -0.85
N SER A 114 17.33 -3.79 -0.40
CA SER A 114 16.40 -4.56 -1.23
C SER A 114 15.93 -3.80 -2.47
N TYR A 115 15.80 -2.48 -2.34
CA TYR A 115 15.29 -1.59 -3.40
C TYR A 115 16.39 -0.75 -4.08
N GLY A 116 17.66 -1.13 -3.86
CA GLY A 116 18.81 -0.53 -4.56
C GLY A 116 19.28 0.83 -4.02
N VAL A 117 18.85 1.20 -2.81
CA VAL A 117 19.32 2.41 -2.12
C VAL A 117 20.49 2.05 -1.21
N PRO A 118 21.66 2.70 -1.35
CA PRO A 118 22.76 2.51 -0.43
C PRO A 118 22.39 3.04 0.95
N ALA A 119 22.45 2.17 1.96
CA ALA A 119 22.15 2.51 3.35
C ALA A 119 22.92 1.59 4.30
N GLU A 120 23.41 2.17 5.39
CA GLU A 120 24.11 1.42 6.42
C GLU A 120 23.76 1.93 7.82
N VAL A 121 23.74 1.02 8.79
CA VAL A 121 23.68 1.39 10.20
C VAL A 121 25.08 1.70 10.67
N VAL A 122 25.27 2.90 11.22
CA VAL A 122 26.56 3.44 11.62
C VAL A 122 26.63 3.62 13.15
N ASP A 123 27.84 3.50 13.69
CA ASP A 123 28.13 3.69 15.10
C ASP A 123 28.11 5.17 15.51
N VAL A 124 28.19 5.40 16.82
CA VAL A 124 28.15 6.73 17.45
C VAL A 124 29.28 7.64 16.96
N ASP A 125 30.50 7.08 16.76
CA ASP A 125 31.65 7.85 16.30
C ASP A 125 31.43 8.34 14.87
N THR A 126 30.82 7.52 14.04
CA THR A 126 30.46 7.89 12.67
C THR A 126 29.32 8.92 12.65
N VAL A 127 28.30 8.75 13.49
CA VAL A 127 27.22 9.75 13.67
C VAL A 127 27.81 11.11 14.03
N ALA A 128 28.75 11.17 15.00
CA ALA A 128 29.40 12.40 15.43
C ALA A 128 30.24 13.06 14.33
N ARG A 129 30.87 12.25 13.45
CA ARG A 129 31.59 12.79 12.28
C ARG A 129 30.66 13.34 11.21
N LEU A 130 29.56 12.66 10.94
CA LEU A 130 28.56 13.07 9.94
C LEU A 130 27.82 14.33 10.38
N HIS A 131 27.45 14.43 11.66
CA HIS A 131 26.72 15.56 12.21
C HIS A 131 27.35 16.07 13.51
N PRO A 132 28.43 16.89 13.42
CA PRO A 132 29.24 17.29 14.58
C PRO A 132 28.52 18.21 15.58
N MET A 133 27.30 18.65 15.30
CA MET A 133 26.49 19.41 16.23
C MET A 133 25.71 18.54 17.23
N LEU A 134 25.61 17.22 17.00
CA LEU A 134 24.92 16.27 17.88
C LEU A 134 25.74 16.01 19.15
N ASP A 135 25.03 15.81 20.27
CA ASP A 135 25.62 15.23 21.48
C ASP A 135 25.74 13.70 21.32
N PRO A 136 26.95 13.17 21.10
CA PRO A 136 27.12 11.74 20.87
C PRO A 136 26.74 10.87 22.09
N SER A 137 26.69 11.45 23.30
CA SER A 137 26.31 10.72 24.52
C SER A 137 24.80 10.38 24.56
N LYS A 138 24.00 10.98 23.69
CA LYS A 138 22.54 10.79 23.59
C LYS A 138 22.13 9.78 22.53
N VAL A 139 23.05 9.27 21.75
CA VAL A 139 22.78 8.46 20.54
C VAL A 139 23.44 7.09 20.67
N LEU A 140 22.74 6.05 20.22
CA LEU A 140 23.24 4.67 20.19
C LEU A 140 23.83 4.27 18.81
N GLY A 141 23.51 5.03 17.77
CA GLY A 141 23.87 4.79 16.37
C GLY A 141 22.91 5.50 15.44
N GLY A 142 23.03 5.24 14.17
CA GLY A 142 22.13 5.85 13.18
C GLY A 142 22.08 5.08 11.86
N LEU A 143 21.08 5.35 11.04
CA LEU A 143 20.98 4.92 9.65
C LEU A 143 21.47 6.03 8.75
N TRP A 144 22.52 5.76 7.99
CA TRP A 144 23.10 6.67 7.02
C TRP A 144 22.69 6.30 5.60
N THR A 145 22.10 7.25 4.87
CA THR A 145 21.72 7.12 3.46
C THR A 145 22.35 8.25 2.66
N PRO A 146 23.50 8.02 2.00
CA PRO A 146 24.31 9.08 1.37
C PRO A 146 23.63 9.78 0.19
N THR A 147 22.64 9.13 -0.44
CA THR A 147 21.90 9.65 -1.61
C THR A 147 20.72 10.53 -1.23
N ASP A 148 20.34 10.56 0.03
CA ASP A 148 19.28 11.42 0.54
C ASP A 148 19.74 12.88 0.63
N GLY A 149 18.80 13.80 0.82
CA GLY A 149 19.16 15.19 0.89
C GLY A 149 17.95 16.15 0.84
N ARG A 150 18.20 17.31 0.26
CA ARG A 150 17.24 18.41 0.19
C ARG A 150 16.82 18.69 -1.25
N ALA A 151 15.52 18.62 -1.54
CA ALA A 151 14.94 19.20 -2.74
C ALA A 151 14.60 20.68 -2.50
N LEU A 152 15.03 21.54 -3.39
CA LEU A 152 14.60 22.93 -3.45
C LEU A 152 13.24 22.96 -4.15
N ALA A 153 12.15 22.65 -3.40
CA ALA A 153 10.84 22.39 -3.95
C ALA A 153 10.28 23.58 -4.75
N ALA A 154 10.32 24.77 -4.20
CA ALA A 154 9.82 25.98 -4.86
C ALA A 154 10.65 26.38 -6.10
N PRO A 155 12.00 26.48 -6.06
CA PRO A 155 12.82 26.74 -7.25
C PRO A 155 12.63 25.66 -8.33
N GLY A 156 12.64 24.38 -7.95
CA GLY A 156 12.44 23.28 -8.90
C GLY A 156 11.07 23.33 -9.58
N THR A 157 10.01 23.63 -8.84
CA THR A 157 8.67 23.82 -9.38
C THR A 157 8.61 24.98 -10.37
N SER A 158 9.23 26.13 -10.05
CA SER A 158 9.31 27.29 -10.94
C SER A 158 10.04 26.95 -12.25
N LEU A 159 11.16 26.24 -12.18
CA LEU A 159 11.90 25.78 -13.37
C LEU A 159 11.07 24.81 -14.25
N LEU A 160 10.30 23.92 -13.64
CA LEU A 160 9.39 23.02 -14.36
C LEU A 160 8.30 23.81 -15.08
N ILE A 161 7.71 24.83 -14.42
CA ILE A 161 6.70 25.72 -15.03
C ILE A 161 7.31 26.47 -16.20
N GLU A 162 8.49 27.06 -16.06
CA GLU A 162 9.17 27.78 -17.15
C GLU A 162 9.48 26.88 -18.33
N ARG A 163 10.02 25.68 -18.08
CA ARG A 163 10.36 24.69 -19.08
C ARG A 163 9.12 24.24 -19.87
N THR A 164 8.04 23.93 -19.18
CA THR A 164 6.80 23.46 -19.81
C THR A 164 6.05 24.56 -20.53
N ARG A 165 6.09 25.81 -20.06
CA ARG A 165 5.62 26.99 -20.81
C ARG A 165 6.37 27.17 -22.14
N ALA A 166 7.69 27.04 -22.09
CA ALA A 166 8.50 27.10 -23.32
C ALA A 166 8.17 25.96 -24.29
N ALA A 167 7.67 24.85 -23.80
CA ALA A 167 7.17 23.72 -24.60
C ALA A 167 5.69 23.83 -25.02
N GLY A 168 5.00 24.93 -24.67
CA GLY A 168 3.64 25.22 -25.13
C GLY A 168 2.52 24.94 -24.11
N VAL A 169 2.83 24.58 -22.88
CA VAL A 169 1.81 24.43 -21.82
C VAL A 169 1.25 25.81 -21.46
N GLU A 170 -0.08 25.94 -21.47
CA GLU A 170 -0.77 27.13 -21.01
C GLU A 170 -0.91 27.11 -19.47
N TYR A 171 -0.60 28.22 -18.82
CA TYR A 171 -0.79 28.42 -17.38
C TYR A 171 -1.68 29.64 -17.17
N ARG A 172 -2.70 29.48 -16.30
CA ARG A 172 -3.56 30.55 -15.83
C ARG A 172 -3.43 30.62 -14.30
N ASP A 173 -2.83 31.71 -13.81
CA ASP A 173 -2.79 32.01 -12.39
C ASP A 173 -4.00 32.86 -11.95
N LEU A 174 -4.12 33.04 -10.64
CA LEU A 174 -5.25 33.74 -10.02
C LEU A 174 -6.61 33.23 -10.53
N THR A 175 -6.68 31.95 -10.82
CA THR A 175 -7.83 31.30 -11.46
C THR A 175 -8.33 30.15 -10.57
N THR A 176 -9.24 30.49 -9.65
CA THR A 176 -9.84 29.53 -8.72
C THR A 176 -10.91 28.70 -9.42
N VAL A 177 -10.74 27.38 -9.41
CA VAL A 177 -11.75 26.45 -9.92
C VAL A 177 -12.97 26.44 -9.00
N THR A 178 -14.15 26.68 -9.60
CA THR A 178 -15.43 26.79 -8.87
C THR A 178 -16.44 25.70 -9.27
N GLY A 179 -16.14 24.92 -10.31
CA GLY A 179 -17.00 23.82 -10.73
C GLY A 179 -16.36 22.94 -11.79
N ILE A 180 -16.86 21.72 -11.93
CA ILE A 180 -16.48 20.76 -12.97
C ILE A 180 -17.75 20.27 -13.64
N GLU A 181 -17.92 20.66 -14.91
CA GLU A 181 -19.05 20.23 -15.73
C GLU A 181 -18.87 18.80 -16.22
N GLN A 182 -19.99 18.09 -16.28
CA GLN A 182 -20.04 16.72 -16.75
C GLN A 182 -21.06 16.59 -17.89
N SER A 183 -20.76 15.70 -18.83
CA SER A 183 -21.66 15.31 -19.90
C SER A 183 -21.51 13.83 -20.21
N GLY A 184 -22.61 13.09 -20.16
CA GLY A 184 -22.57 11.65 -20.40
C GLY A 184 -21.70 10.85 -19.41
N GLY A 185 -21.61 11.29 -18.15
CA GLY A 185 -20.81 10.65 -17.11
C GLY A 185 -19.30 10.91 -17.22
N LYS A 186 -18.89 11.91 -18.01
CA LYS A 186 -17.49 12.30 -18.18
C LYS A 186 -17.33 13.81 -17.97
N VAL A 187 -16.10 14.23 -17.65
CA VAL A 187 -15.78 15.65 -17.62
C VAL A 187 -16.01 16.29 -18.99
N SER A 188 -16.46 17.53 -19.01
CA SER A 188 -16.66 18.30 -20.26
C SER A 188 -16.05 19.69 -20.19
N ALA A 189 -15.97 20.28 -19.00
CA ALA A 189 -15.30 21.55 -18.78
C ALA A 189 -14.94 21.76 -17.29
N VAL A 190 -14.01 22.67 -17.05
CA VAL A 190 -13.72 23.24 -15.72
C VAL A 190 -14.24 24.68 -15.72
N LEU A 191 -14.86 25.09 -14.62
CA LEU A 191 -15.39 26.45 -14.40
C LEU A 191 -14.49 27.19 -13.41
N ALA A 192 -14.22 28.48 -13.71
CA ALA A 192 -13.56 29.40 -12.80
C ALA A 192 -14.32 30.74 -12.82
N GLY A 193 -15.23 30.93 -11.88
CA GLY A 193 -16.18 32.04 -11.92
C GLY A 193 -17.07 31.99 -13.15
N GLU A 194 -16.98 33.01 -14.01
CA GLU A 194 -17.72 33.07 -15.28
C GLU A 194 -16.96 32.42 -16.46
N GLU A 195 -15.67 32.13 -16.29
CA GLU A 195 -14.87 31.48 -17.34
C GLU A 195 -15.13 29.98 -17.38
N ARG A 196 -15.15 29.46 -18.63
CA ARG A 196 -15.39 28.03 -18.89
C ARG A 196 -14.28 27.49 -19.79
N PHE A 197 -13.57 26.47 -19.30
CA PHE A 197 -12.47 25.80 -19.98
C PHE A 197 -12.91 24.38 -20.39
N PRO A 198 -13.17 24.11 -21.70
CA PRO A 198 -13.48 22.76 -22.17
C PRO A 198 -12.34 21.78 -21.82
N ALA A 199 -12.68 20.55 -21.44
CA ALA A 199 -11.72 19.51 -21.07
C ALA A 199 -12.21 18.12 -21.45
N ASP A 200 -11.29 17.26 -21.90
CA ASP A 200 -11.48 15.82 -22.07
C ASP A 200 -10.98 15.06 -20.84
N VAL A 201 -9.96 15.60 -20.18
CA VAL A 201 -9.31 15.06 -18.98
C VAL A 201 -9.07 16.20 -17.99
N VAL A 202 -9.36 15.96 -16.73
CA VAL A 202 -9.05 16.85 -15.60
C VAL A 202 -8.26 16.08 -14.57
N VAL A 203 -7.12 16.63 -14.12
CA VAL A 203 -6.32 16.03 -13.07
C VAL A 203 -6.27 16.97 -11.86
N CYS A 204 -6.79 16.52 -10.72
CA CYS A 204 -6.73 17.22 -9.46
C CYS A 204 -5.34 17.03 -8.83
N CYS A 205 -4.57 18.13 -8.76
CA CYS A 205 -3.26 18.25 -8.09
C CYS A 205 -3.31 19.43 -7.10
N ALA A 206 -4.45 19.61 -6.42
CA ALA A 206 -4.78 20.76 -5.62
C ALA A 206 -4.23 20.70 -4.18
N GLY A 207 -3.45 19.66 -3.83
CA GLY A 207 -2.86 19.48 -2.52
C GLY A 207 -3.93 19.29 -1.44
N PHE A 208 -3.84 20.03 -0.36
CA PHE A 208 -4.82 19.91 0.74
C PHE A 208 -6.22 20.47 0.39
N TRP A 209 -6.41 21.14 -0.74
CA TRP A 209 -7.73 21.47 -1.30
C TRP A 209 -8.33 20.30 -2.12
N GLY A 210 -7.62 19.19 -2.27
CA GLY A 210 -8.03 18.07 -3.10
C GLY A 210 -9.42 17.51 -2.77
N ALA A 211 -9.80 17.45 -1.48
CA ALA A 211 -11.14 17.02 -1.07
C ALA A 211 -12.23 18.00 -1.56
N HIS A 212 -11.99 19.30 -1.51
CA HIS A 212 -12.92 20.31 -2.02
C HIS A 212 -13.05 20.22 -3.55
N VAL A 213 -11.92 20.16 -4.28
CA VAL A 213 -11.95 20.05 -5.75
C VAL A 213 -12.59 18.73 -6.19
N GLY A 214 -12.32 17.64 -5.48
CA GLY A 214 -12.98 16.34 -5.71
C GLY A 214 -14.51 16.42 -5.59
N SER A 215 -15.02 17.17 -4.60
CA SER A 215 -16.46 17.34 -4.41
C SER A 215 -17.14 18.06 -5.57
N LEU A 216 -16.43 18.95 -6.29
CA LEU A 216 -16.92 19.61 -7.49
C LEU A 216 -17.13 18.64 -8.66
N ALA A 217 -16.55 17.44 -8.59
CA ALA A 217 -16.67 16.37 -9.57
C ALA A 217 -17.35 15.11 -9.00
N ASP A 218 -18.19 15.23 -7.97
CA ASP A 218 -18.86 14.09 -7.31
C ASP A 218 -17.90 12.95 -6.93
N THR A 219 -16.67 13.32 -6.54
CA THR A 219 -15.60 12.37 -6.23
C THR A 219 -15.11 12.57 -4.81
N VAL A 220 -15.20 11.51 -4.00
CA VAL A 220 -14.64 11.52 -2.65
C VAL A 220 -13.12 11.38 -2.74
N VAL A 221 -12.40 12.33 -2.17
CA VAL A 221 -10.95 12.32 -2.00
C VAL A 221 -10.68 12.28 -0.49
N PRO A 222 -10.42 11.10 0.09
CA PRO A 222 -10.34 10.93 1.54
C PRO A 222 -9.00 11.44 2.09
N LEU A 223 -8.91 12.74 2.30
CA LEU A 223 -7.75 13.39 2.91
C LEU A 223 -8.19 14.42 3.96
N LEU A 224 -7.34 14.61 4.95
CA LEU A 224 -7.47 15.61 6.00
C LEU A 224 -6.28 16.58 5.94
N PRO A 225 -6.50 17.90 5.80
CA PRO A 225 -5.47 18.88 6.00
C PRO A 225 -5.06 18.93 7.48
N LEU A 226 -3.76 18.80 7.76
CA LEU A 226 -3.19 18.89 9.10
C LEU A 226 -2.07 19.92 9.12
N ALA A 227 -2.08 20.79 10.12
CA ALA A 227 -1.01 21.73 10.34
C ALA A 227 0.14 21.06 11.11
N HIS A 228 1.36 21.41 10.74
CA HIS A 228 2.60 20.84 11.24
C HIS A 228 3.60 21.92 11.57
N GLN A 229 4.22 21.85 12.74
CA GLN A 229 5.11 22.88 13.23
C GLN A 229 6.48 22.84 12.57
N PHE A 230 6.94 24.01 12.14
CA PHE A 230 8.32 24.24 11.74
C PHE A 230 8.82 25.56 12.33
N ALA A 231 10.02 25.52 12.91
CA ALA A 231 10.63 26.68 13.56
C ALA A 231 12.11 26.83 13.15
N TRP A 232 12.64 28.03 13.28
CA TRP A 232 14.05 28.33 13.08
C TRP A 232 14.66 28.84 14.38
N SER A 233 15.90 28.41 14.64
CA SER A 233 16.70 29.00 15.72
C SER A 233 17.18 30.38 15.34
N THR A 234 17.59 31.15 16.33
CA THR A 234 18.48 32.32 16.11
C THR A 234 19.80 31.84 15.48
N PRO A 235 20.55 32.74 14.77
CA PRO A 235 21.82 32.42 14.16
C PRO A 235 22.83 31.78 15.13
N LEU A 236 23.58 30.78 14.63
CA LEU A 236 24.56 30.01 15.39
C LEU A 236 25.97 30.30 14.86
N PRO A 237 26.91 30.74 15.75
CA PRO A 237 28.29 30.97 15.33
C PRO A 237 28.96 29.84 14.60
N GLU A 238 28.59 28.58 14.92
CA GLU A 238 29.11 27.35 14.32
C GLU A 238 28.69 27.16 12.85
N LEU A 239 27.64 27.87 12.42
CA LEU A 239 27.09 27.77 11.06
C LEU A 239 27.45 28.98 10.18
N VAL A 240 27.96 30.06 10.76
CA VAL A 240 28.34 31.26 10.01
C VAL A 240 29.45 30.90 8.99
N ASP A 241 29.28 31.36 7.75
CA ASP A 241 30.21 31.16 6.63
C ASP A 241 30.39 29.71 6.14
N ARG A 242 29.51 28.77 6.54
CA ARG A 242 29.55 27.39 6.03
C ARG A 242 28.92 27.25 4.65
N ASP A 243 27.78 27.92 4.44
CA ASP A 243 27.06 27.94 3.16
C ASP A 243 26.35 29.29 3.02
N ASN A 244 26.82 30.10 2.06
CA ASN A 244 26.32 31.46 1.83
C ASN A 244 25.00 31.50 1.02
N GLU A 245 24.45 30.36 0.62
CA GLU A 245 23.19 30.32 -0.10
C GLU A 245 22.00 30.52 0.85
N PRO A 246 21.00 31.33 0.51
CA PRO A 246 19.78 31.48 1.30
C PRO A 246 19.09 30.11 1.51
N GLY A 247 18.94 29.71 2.78
CA GLY A 247 18.42 28.37 3.13
C GLY A 247 19.34 27.20 2.78
N GLY A 248 20.63 27.49 2.55
CA GLY A 248 21.69 26.50 2.30
C GLY A 248 22.03 25.64 3.50
N GLY A 249 23.00 24.76 3.35
CA GLY A 249 23.53 23.89 4.37
C GLY A 249 24.26 22.68 3.81
N THR A 250 25.28 22.25 4.52
CA THR A 250 26.16 21.13 4.16
C THR A 250 26.02 19.94 5.10
N LEU A 251 25.39 20.11 6.25
CA LEU A 251 25.11 19.00 7.16
C LEU A 251 24.04 18.06 6.58
N PRO A 252 24.14 16.77 6.88
CA PRO A 252 23.07 15.82 6.58
C PRO A 252 21.73 16.31 7.13
N ILE A 253 20.64 16.01 6.41
CA ILE A 253 19.31 16.10 7.00
C ILE A 253 19.19 15.06 8.12
N LEU A 254 18.69 15.49 9.28
CA LEU A 254 18.70 14.69 10.49
C LEU A 254 17.27 14.37 10.95
N ARG A 255 17.01 13.11 11.30
CA ARG A 255 15.79 12.68 12.00
C ARG A 255 16.11 12.12 13.37
N ASP A 256 15.46 12.66 14.40
CA ASP A 256 15.33 12.08 15.74
C ASP A 256 13.90 11.57 15.87
N GLN A 257 13.67 10.36 15.40
CA GLN A 257 12.33 9.79 15.34
C GLN A 257 11.79 9.37 16.71
N ASP A 258 12.67 9.06 17.68
CA ASP A 258 12.25 8.76 19.05
C ASP A 258 11.63 9.97 19.75
N ALA A 259 12.01 11.18 19.33
CA ALA A 259 11.42 12.44 19.78
C ALA A 259 10.41 13.03 18.80
N SER A 260 10.13 12.35 17.68
CA SER A 260 9.29 12.84 16.59
C SER A 260 9.74 14.18 16.00
N LEU A 261 11.05 14.39 15.90
CA LEU A 261 11.68 15.63 15.43
C LEU A 261 12.56 15.38 14.20
N TYR A 262 12.75 16.45 13.42
CA TYR A 262 13.72 16.48 12.35
C TYR A 262 14.38 17.85 12.21
N TYR A 263 15.61 17.85 11.69
CA TYR A 263 16.46 19.04 11.70
C TYR A 263 17.18 19.21 10.36
N ARG A 264 17.41 20.46 9.96
CA ARG A 264 18.33 20.80 8.88
C ARG A 264 19.07 22.09 9.14
N GLU A 265 20.26 22.17 8.64
CA GLU A 265 20.98 23.43 8.48
C GLU A 265 20.23 24.34 7.50
N TRP A 266 20.02 25.61 7.87
CA TRP A 266 19.30 26.60 7.09
C TRP A 266 20.08 27.92 7.08
N GLY A 267 21.14 28.01 6.27
CA GLY A 267 22.10 29.09 6.34
C GLY A 267 22.86 29.08 7.68
N ASP A 268 22.70 30.13 8.43
CA ASP A 268 23.35 30.30 9.76
C ASP A 268 22.50 29.82 10.96
N CYS A 269 21.36 29.17 10.69
CA CYS A 269 20.45 28.69 11.74
C CYS A 269 20.08 27.21 11.52
N ILE A 270 19.40 26.61 12.49
CA ILE A 270 18.79 25.28 12.37
C ILE A 270 17.28 25.40 12.18
N GLY A 271 16.76 24.80 11.12
CA GLY A 271 15.33 24.55 10.93
C GLY A 271 14.92 23.27 11.62
N ILE A 272 13.82 23.30 12.37
CA ILE A 272 13.32 22.24 13.25
C ILE A 272 11.86 21.97 12.93
N GLY A 273 11.53 20.74 12.52
CA GLY A 273 10.15 20.32 12.36
C GLY A 273 9.75 19.31 13.44
N SER A 274 8.48 19.34 13.84
CA SER A 274 7.97 18.51 14.90
C SER A 274 6.67 17.78 14.52
N TYR A 275 6.61 16.48 14.76
CA TYR A 275 5.39 15.65 14.79
C TYR A 275 4.96 15.32 16.23
N ALA A 276 5.69 15.80 17.25
CA ALA A 276 5.41 15.49 18.66
C ALA A 276 4.20 16.28 19.23
N HIS A 277 3.80 17.35 18.55
CA HIS A 277 2.63 18.12 18.97
C HIS A 277 1.31 17.39 18.69
N ARG A 278 0.23 17.84 19.34
CA ARG A 278 -1.12 17.35 19.04
C ARG A 278 -1.44 17.55 17.55
N PRO A 279 -2.20 16.63 16.92
CA PRO A 279 -2.72 16.87 15.57
C PRO A 279 -3.53 18.17 15.52
N MET A 280 -3.34 18.93 14.46
CA MET A 280 -3.99 20.22 14.24
C MET A 280 -4.74 20.19 12.90
N PRO A 281 -5.96 19.57 12.85
CA PRO A 281 -6.76 19.59 11.64
C PRO A 281 -7.15 21.02 11.27
N ALA A 282 -7.09 21.32 9.98
CA ALA A 282 -7.50 22.58 9.41
C ALA A 282 -8.70 22.38 8.47
N THR A 283 -9.70 23.27 8.58
CA THR A 283 -10.83 23.32 7.65
C THR A 283 -10.61 24.37 6.58
N MET A 284 -11.40 24.36 5.53
CA MET A 284 -11.34 25.42 4.50
C MET A 284 -11.60 26.81 5.09
N ASP A 285 -12.40 26.89 6.15
CA ASP A 285 -12.73 28.17 6.83
C ASP A 285 -11.55 28.70 7.68
N ASP A 286 -10.62 27.82 8.07
CA ASP A 286 -9.43 28.19 8.83
C ASP A 286 -8.32 28.81 7.95
N LEU A 287 -8.45 28.66 6.61
CA LEU A 287 -7.40 29.12 5.70
C LEU A 287 -7.44 30.62 5.50
N PRO A 288 -6.28 31.32 5.50
CA PRO A 288 -6.21 32.71 5.13
C PRO A 288 -6.76 32.96 3.73
N THR A 289 -7.49 34.01 3.55
CA THR A 289 -7.94 34.46 2.22
C THR A 289 -6.75 34.86 1.37
N TYR A 290 -6.78 34.52 0.09
CA TYR A 290 -5.75 34.95 -0.85
C TYR A 290 -5.74 36.51 -0.98
N ALA A 291 -4.67 37.12 -0.55
CA ALA A 291 -4.42 38.59 -0.70
C ALA A 291 -3.08 38.77 -1.43
N PRO A 292 -3.06 38.83 -2.78
CA PRO A 292 -1.83 38.71 -3.58
C PRO A 292 -0.73 39.72 -3.25
N ASP A 293 -1.10 40.87 -2.74
CA ASP A 293 -0.17 41.96 -2.41
C ASP A 293 0.51 41.78 -1.03
N GLU A 294 -0.01 40.89 -0.19
CA GLU A 294 0.47 40.62 1.17
C GLU A 294 1.21 39.29 1.32
N PHE A 295 1.29 38.49 0.25
CA PHE A 295 1.89 37.18 0.33
C PHE A 295 3.41 37.16 0.23
N ASP A 296 4.02 36.49 1.19
CA ASP A 296 5.38 35.96 1.11
C ASP A 296 5.39 34.47 1.51
N GLN A 297 6.58 33.86 1.53
CA GLN A 297 6.72 32.44 1.92
C GLN A 297 6.29 32.14 3.37
N HIS A 298 6.00 33.12 4.18
CA HIS A 298 5.57 33.00 5.58
C HIS A 298 4.11 33.42 5.79
N HIS A 299 3.53 34.15 4.82
CA HIS A 299 2.16 34.66 4.87
C HIS A 299 1.40 34.13 3.62
N MET A 300 1.07 32.87 3.60
CA MET A 300 0.33 32.23 2.50
C MET A 300 -0.74 31.27 3.08
N PRO A 301 -1.74 30.84 2.31
CA PRO A 301 -2.83 30.00 2.80
C PRO A 301 -2.39 28.73 3.53
N SER A 302 -1.26 28.13 3.12
CA SER A 302 -0.72 26.93 3.75
C SER A 302 0.11 27.19 5.02
N SER A 303 0.29 28.43 5.46
CA SER A 303 1.10 28.79 6.63
C SER A 303 0.24 29.47 7.71
N LEU A 304 -0.15 28.71 8.72
CA LEU A 304 -0.89 29.24 9.87
C LEU A 304 0.06 29.79 10.92
N THR A 305 -0.47 30.60 11.84
CA THR A 305 0.28 31.18 12.95
C THR A 305 0.92 30.10 13.81
N PHE A 306 2.19 30.27 14.14
CA PHE A 306 2.93 29.39 15.05
C PHE A 306 2.33 29.36 16.45
N THR A 307 2.26 28.20 17.07
CA THR A 307 1.79 27.97 18.44
C THR A 307 2.96 27.59 19.34
N PRO A 308 3.62 28.57 19.98
CA PRO A 308 4.84 28.34 20.79
C PRO A 308 4.62 27.37 21.96
N GLU A 309 3.42 27.36 22.53
CA GLU A 309 3.04 26.44 23.62
C GLU A 309 3.12 24.96 23.21
N ASP A 310 2.80 24.64 21.97
CA ASP A 310 2.90 23.30 21.40
C ASP A 310 4.35 22.92 21.01
N PHE A 311 5.32 23.83 21.13
CA PHE A 311 6.73 23.63 20.74
C PHE A 311 7.74 23.71 21.91
N THR A 312 7.27 23.97 23.10
CA THR A 312 8.15 24.21 24.26
C THR A 312 8.99 22.97 24.63
N LYS A 313 8.39 21.79 24.62
CA LYS A 313 9.09 20.53 24.95
C LYS A 313 10.08 20.14 23.87
N GLU A 314 9.67 20.30 22.62
CA GLU A 314 10.45 20.03 21.42
C GLU A 314 11.70 20.89 21.37
N TRP A 315 11.57 22.18 21.71
CA TRP A 315 12.70 23.07 21.82
C TRP A 315 13.68 22.65 22.93
N GLN A 316 13.17 22.29 24.11
CA GLN A 316 14.01 21.80 25.23
C GLN A 316 14.77 20.52 24.86
N HIS A 317 14.09 19.58 24.18
CA HIS A 317 14.74 18.38 23.68
C HIS A 317 15.82 18.71 22.64
N THR A 318 15.49 19.58 21.69
CA THR A 318 16.43 20.06 20.67
C THR A 318 17.70 20.64 21.25
N GLN A 319 17.59 21.47 22.31
CA GLN A 319 18.75 22.03 23.00
C GLN A 319 19.63 20.98 23.70
N GLN A 320 19.02 19.85 24.10
CA GLN A 320 19.76 18.72 24.69
C GLN A 320 20.47 17.88 23.62
N MET A 321 19.86 17.73 22.46
CA MET A 321 20.41 16.94 21.34
C MET A 321 21.47 17.70 20.54
N LEU A 322 21.29 19.03 20.43
CA LEU A 322 22.18 19.92 19.70
C LEU A 322 22.72 21.00 20.66
N PRO A 323 23.82 20.73 21.40
CA PRO A 323 24.33 21.63 22.44
C PRO A 323 24.67 23.05 21.97
N ALA A 324 24.97 23.25 20.70
CA ALA A 324 25.16 24.56 20.10
C ALA A 324 23.91 25.47 20.26
N LEU A 325 22.72 24.89 20.38
CA LEU A 325 21.46 25.62 20.58
C LEU A 325 21.18 25.99 22.04
N LYS A 326 22.06 25.66 22.99
CA LYS A 326 21.84 25.88 24.41
C LYS A 326 21.48 27.34 24.77
N ASN A 327 22.08 28.32 24.08
CA ASN A 327 21.86 29.71 24.28
C ASN A 327 21.02 30.39 23.17
N ALA A 328 20.61 29.61 22.19
CA ALA A 328 19.76 30.09 21.11
C ALA A 328 18.29 30.15 21.57
N GLN A 329 17.48 30.85 20.77
CA GLN A 329 16.04 30.96 20.94
C GLN A 329 15.35 30.55 19.63
N VAL A 330 14.06 30.28 19.71
CA VAL A 330 13.21 30.20 18.52
C VAL A 330 13.06 31.63 17.99
N GLU A 331 13.57 31.90 16.81
CA GLU A 331 13.48 33.21 16.18
C GLU A 331 12.12 33.41 15.54
N ARG A 332 11.64 32.39 14.85
CA ARG A 332 10.36 32.38 14.13
C ARG A 332 9.87 30.97 13.93
N GLY A 333 8.59 30.81 13.61
CA GLY A 333 7.98 29.55 13.26
C GLY A 333 6.63 29.74 12.60
N PHE A 334 6.09 28.67 12.07
CA PHE A 334 4.74 28.60 11.50
C PHE A 334 4.19 27.19 11.64
N ASN A 335 2.87 27.04 11.47
CA ASN A 335 2.18 25.77 11.37
C ASN A 335 1.82 25.55 9.90
N GLY A 336 2.60 24.74 9.17
CA GLY A 336 2.43 24.49 7.74
C GLY A 336 1.40 23.39 7.47
N ILE A 337 0.47 23.64 6.56
CA ILE A 337 -0.58 22.67 6.22
C ILE A 337 -0.13 21.72 5.13
N PHE A 338 -0.41 20.43 5.30
CA PHE A 338 -0.30 19.41 4.27
C PHE A 338 -1.31 18.28 4.49
N SER A 339 -1.42 17.32 3.55
CA SER A 339 -2.49 16.34 3.51
C SER A 339 -2.08 15.04 4.17
N PHE A 340 -2.99 14.45 4.95
CA PHE A 340 -2.96 13.08 5.42
C PHE A 340 -4.17 12.29 4.90
N THR A 341 -3.99 11.01 4.69
CA THR A 341 -5.02 10.05 4.29
C THR A 341 -5.21 9.01 5.39
N PRO A 342 -6.26 8.18 5.34
CA PRO A 342 -6.51 7.16 6.36
C PRO A 342 -5.36 6.17 6.58
N ASP A 343 -4.52 5.93 5.59
CA ASP A 343 -3.36 5.01 5.65
C ASP A 343 -2.00 5.71 5.43
N GLY A 344 -1.99 7.04 5.37
CA GLY A 344 -0.79 7.83 5.11
C GLY A 344 -0.27 7.78 3.67
N GLY A 345 -0.90 7.02 2.77
CA GLY A 345 -0.50 6.87 1.37
C GLY A 345 -1.07 7.95 0.46
N SER A 346 -0.44 8.17 -0.70
CA SER A 346 -0.97 9.07 -1.74
C SER A 346 -2.26 8.53 -2.34
N LEU A 347 -3.01 9.40 -3.03
CA LEU A 347 -4.25 9.09 -3.73
C LEU A 347 -4.06 9.29 -5.22
N VAL A 348 -4.09 8.21 -6.00
CA VAL A 348 -3.88 8.24 -7.45
C VAL A 348 -4.94 7.40 -8.16
N GLY A 349 -5.58 7.96 -9.16
CA GLY A 349 -6.51 7.21 -10.00
C GLY A 349 -7.62 8.04 -10.61
N GLU A 350 -8.35 7.44 -11.54
CA GLU A 350 -9.53 8.03 -12.17
C GLU A 350 -10.76 7.84 -11.30
N SER A 351 -11.58 8.89 -11.12
CA SER A 351 -12.86 8.81 -10.41
C SER A 351 -13.72 7.61 -10.84
N ARG A 352 -14.40 6.99 -9.89
CA ARG A 352 -15.37 5.93 -10.19
C ARG A 352 -16.67 6.47 -10.79
N ASN A 353 -17.01 7.73 -10.47
CA ASN A 353 -18.27 8.35 -10.83
C ASN A 353 -18.17 9.17 -12.13
N VAL A 354 -16.99 9.75 -12.41
CA VAL A 354 -16.81 10.71 -13.50
C VAL A 354 -15.60 10.31 -14.35
N GLY A 355 -15.85 9.83 -15.55
CA GLY A 355 -14.80 9.48 -16.50
C GLY A 355 -13.97 10.71 -16.90
N GLY A 356 -12.66 10.54 -16.99
CA GLY A 356 -11.72 11.62 -17.34
C GLY A 356 -11.37 12.55 -16.17
N PHE A 357 -11.93 12.37 -14.97
CA PHE A 357 -11.48 13.06 -13.75
C PHE A 357 -10.49 12.19 -12.97
N PHE A 358 -9.25 12.63 -12.88
CA PHE A 358 -8.17 11.95 -12.17
C PHE A 358 -7.77 12.72 -10.91
N VAL A 359 -7.25 11.99 -9.93
CA VAL A 359 -6.74 12.50 -8.66
C VAL A 359 -5.25 12.15 -8.55
N ALA A 360 -4.43 13.09 -8.08
CA ALA A 360 -3.03 12.94 -7.71
C ALA A 360 -2.78 13.77 -6.44
N GLU A 361 -3.25 13.27 -5.29
CA GLU A 361 -3.33 14.03 -4.05
C GLU A 361 -2.60 13.34 -2.89
N ALA A 362 -2.43 14.08 -1.79
CA ALA A 362 -1.67 13.64 -0.62
C ALA A 362 -0.23 13.21 -0.98
N VAL A 363 0.39 13.93 -1.89
CA VAL A 363 1.73 13.63 -2.43
C VAL A 363 2.76 14.57 -1.79
N TRP A 364 3.70 13.99 -1.07
CA TRP A 364 4.77 14.76 -0.45
C TRP A 364 5.90 15.03 -1.47
N VAL A 365 6.72 16.06 -1.18
CA VAL A 365 7.87 16.46 -2.03
C VAL A 365 8.70 15.26 -2.46
N THR A 366 8.99 14.37 -1.51
CA THR A 366 9.80 13.16 -1.71
C THR A 366 9.34 12.29 -2.90
N HIS A 367 8.03 12.17 -3.11
CA HIS A 367 7.45 11.24 -4.09
C HIS A 367 6.87 11.95 -5.32
N SER A 368 6.94 13.29 -5.36
CA SER A 368 6.18 14.13 -6.29
C SER A 368 6.43 13.83 -7.77
N ALA A 369 7.69 13.68 -8.18
CA ALA A 369 8.03 13.39 -9.57
C ALA A 369 7.66 11.95 -9.96
N GLY A 370 7.81 10.99 -9.02
CA GLY A 370 7.43 9.59 -9.25
C GLY A 370 5.92 9.42 -9.44
N VAL A 371 5.11 10.05 -8.59
CA VAL A 371 3.65 10.05 -8.72
C VAL A 371 3.23 10.72 -10.03
N ALA A 372 3.83 11.87 -10.37
CA ALA A 372 3.54 12.56 -11.62
C ALA A 372 3.86 11.70 -12.86
N LYS A 373 5.00 10.97 -12.83
CA LYS A 373 5.35 9.98 -13.87
C LYS A 373 4.25 8.92 -14.00
N ALA A 374 3.84 8.32 -12.90
CA ALA A 374 2.83 7.28 -12.88
C ALA A 374 1.46 7.76 -13.41
N VAL A 375 1.04 8.98 -13.03
CA VAL A 375 -0.20 9.58 -13.56
C VAL A 375 -0.09 9.88 -15.06
N ALA A 376 1.05 10.39 -15.52
CA ALA A 376 1.27 10.61 -16.94
C ALA A 376 1.24 9.30 -17.74
N GLU A 377 1.75 8.21 -17.20
CA GLU A 377 1.67 6.87 -17.77
C GLU A 377 0.21 6.39 -17.87
N LEU A 378 -0.57 6.52 -16.79
CA LEU A 378 -2.00 6.20 -16.81
C LEU A 378 -2.76 6.97 -17.91
N LEU A 379 -2.47 8.25 -18.07
CA LEU A 379 -3.13 9.12 -19.04
C LEU A 379 -2.74 8.80 -20.50
N THR A 380 -1.49 8.42 -20.74
CA THR A 380 -0.95 8.26 -22.10
C THR A 380 -0.96 6.83 -22.61
N GLN A 381 -0.88 5.83 -21.74
CA GLN A 381 -0.82 4.42 -22.12
C GLN A 381 -1.83 3.52 -21.39
N GLY A 382 -2.58 4.07 -20.41
CA GLY A 382 -3.64 3.35 -19.71
C GLY A 382 -3.17 2.43 -18.56
N TYR A 383 -1.88 2.40 -18.27
CA TYR A 383 -1.27 1.65 -17.13
C TYR A 383 -0.02 2.38 -16.64
N SER A 384 0.44 2.06 -15.43
CA SER A 384 1.74 2.50 -14.91
C SER A 384 2.73 1.34 -14.89
N GLU A 385 4.01 1.65 -15.10
CA GLU A 385 5.11 0.69 -14.96
C GLU A 385 5.33 0.27 -13.50
N SER A 386 4.96 1.15 -12.55
CA SER A 386 5.04 0.91 -11.11
C SER A 386 3.71 0.36 -10.57
N ASP A 387 3.77 -0.43 -9.51
CA ASP A 387 2.59 -0.86 -8.78
C ASP A 387 1.94 0.31 -8.03
N LEU A 388 0.69 0.64 -8.36
CA LEU A 388 -0.08 1.71 -7.73
C LEU A 388 -1.12 1.20 -6.73
N SER A 389 -1.18 -0.09 -6.44
CA SER A 389 -2.22 -0.69 -5.58
C SER A 389 -2.29 -0.05 -4.19
N GLY A 390 -1.13 0.28 -3.60
CA GLY A 390 -1.03 0.96 -2.30
C GLY A 390 -1.39 2.45 -2.32
N MET A 391 -1.68 3.03 -3.49
CA MET A 391 -2.11 4.42 -3.63
C MET A 391 -3.34 4.59 -4.52
N ASP A 392 -3.96 3.49 -4.96
CA ASP A 392 -5.19 3.53 -5.75
C ASP A 392 -6.28 4.30 -5.01
N LEU A 393 -6.92 5.27 -5.69
CA LEU A 393 -8.01 6.09 -5.13
C LEU A 393 -9.15 5.24 -4.55
N HIS A 394 -9.34 4.04 -5.09
CA HIS A 394 -10.43 3.13 -4.74
C HIS A 394 -10.02 2.01 -3.78
N ARG A 395 -8.84 2.06 -3.14
CA ARG A 395 -8.41 1.04 -2.18
C ARG A 395 -9.23 1.01 -0.90
N PHE A 396 -9.88 2.12 -0.57
CA PHE A 396 -10.70 2.28 0.62
C PHE A 396 -12.12 1.75 0.45
N GLU A 397 -12.65 1.17 1.50
CA GLU A 397 -14.08 0.84 1.62
C GLU A 397 -14.90 2.10 1.89
N ASP A 398 -16.21 2.06 1.60
CA ASP A 398 -17.06 3.25 1.74
C ASP A 398 -17.04 3.83 3.17
N VAL A 399 -17.00 2.99 4.21
CA VAL A 399 -16.88 3.43 5.60
C VAL A 399 -15.56 4.16 5.87
N GLN A 400 -14.48 3.77 5.21
CA GLN A 400 -13.17 4.40 5.37
C GLN A 400 -13.07 5.76 4.66
N THR A 401 -14.07 6.13 3.88
CA THR A 401 -14.16 7.42 3.20
C THR A 401 -15.10 8.41 3.88
N THR A 402 -15.73 8.00 5.00
CA THR A 402 -16.56 8.92 5.80
C THR A 402 -15.70 9.99 6.48
N PRO A 403 -16.20 11.23 6.63
CA PRO A 403 -15.42 12.31 7.25
C PRO A 403 -14.89 11.96 8.64
N GLU A 404 -15.66 11.23 9.45
CA GLU A 404 -15.29 10.82 10.79
C GLU A 404 -14.12 9.83 10.77
N TYR A 405 -14.20 8.81 9.92
CA TYR A 405 -13.11 7.82 9.77
C TYR A 405 -11.84 8.47 9.23
N VAL A 406 -11.96 9.29 8.17
CA VAL A 406 -10.83 10.03 7.59
C VAL A 406 -10.18 10.93 8.64
N SER A 407 -10.98 11.65 9.43
CA SER A 407 -10.47 12.53 10.47
C SER A 407 -9.71 11.76 11.56
N GLU A 408 -10.28 10.68 12.07
CA GLU A 408 -9.68 9.89 13.16
C GLU A 408 -8.39 9.20 12.69
N THR A 409 -8.44 8.50 11.57
CA THR A 409 -7.28 7.75 11.06
C THR A 409 -6.17 8.65 10.55
N SER A 410 -6.49 9.75 9.86
CA SER A 410 -5.46 10.70 9.39
C SER A 410 -4.74 11.37 10.56
N GLN A 411 -5.44 11.69 11.65
CA GLN A 411 -4.80 12.17 12.88
C GLN A 411 -3.95 11.09 13.56
N GLN A 412 -4.37 9.83 13.48
CA GLN A 412 -3.56 8.71 13.98
C GLN A 412 -2.29 8.55 13.12
N GLN A 413 -2.40 8.60 11.79
CA GLN A 413 -1.23 8.58 10.89
C GLN A 413 -0.26 9.73 11.17
N PHE A 414 -0.77 10.90 11.53
CA PHE A 414 0.08 12.03 11.94
C PHE A 414 0.89 11.71 13.21
N ARG A 415 0.28 11.09 14.22
CA ARG A 415 0.98 10.70 15.46
C ARG A 415 2.02 9.63 15.21
N GLU A 416 1.74 8.69 14.28
CA GLU A 416 2.55 7.50 14.02
C GLU A 416 3.62 7.71 12.92
N VAL A 417 3.76 8.91 12.35
CA VAL A 417 4.72 9.19 11.26
C VAL A 417 6.14 8.67 11.58
N TYR A 418 6.55 8.79 12.85
CA TYR A 418 7.87 8.38 13.31
C TYR A 418 7.84 7.22 14.32
N ASP A 419 6.67 6.66 14.59
CA ASP A 419 6.57 5.53 15.51
C ASP A 419 7.21 4.25 14.97
N ILE A 420 7.62 3.39 15.88
CA ILE A 420 8.03 2.03 15.56
C ILE A 420 6.76 1.21 15.41
N ILE A 421 6.45 0.80 14.18
CA ILE A 421 5.34 -0.11 13.92
C ILE A 421 5.88 -1.53 13.82
N HIS A 422 5.58 -2.35 14.83
CA HIS A 422 5.99 -3.75 14.86
C HIS A 422 5.22 -4.58 13.82
N PRO A 423 5.79 -5.68 13.35
CA PRO A 423 5.07 -6.61 12.48
C PRO A 423 3.76 -7.08 13.12
N LYS A 424 2.68 -7.07 12.36
CA LYS A 424 1.33 -7.45 12.80
C LYS A 424 0.75 -6.61 13.94
N GLN A 425 1.31 -5.48 14.25
CA GLN A 425 0.74 -4.54 15.20
C GLN A 425 -0.60 -4.01 14.66
N PRO A 426 -1.71 -4.19 15.37
CA PRO A 426 -2.98 -3.61 14.96
C PRO A 426 -2.97 -2.09 15.21
N PRO A 427 -3.71 -1.29 14.43
CA PRO A 427 -3.92 0.12 14.74
C PRO A 427 -4.59 0.28 16.11
N ALA A 428 -4.25 1.36 16.81
CA ALA A 428 -4.84 1.65 18.11
C ALA A 428 -6.31 2.09 17.99
N SER A 429 -6.66 2.82 16.94
CA SER A 429 -7.98 3.38 16.67
C SER A 429 -8.09 3.77 15.18
N PRO A 430 -9.29 3.72 14.57
CA PRO A 430 -10.53 3.16 15.13
C PRO A 430 -10.53 1.64 15.15
N ARG A 431 -11.26 1.06 16.11
CA ARG A 431 -11.45 -0.39 16.23
C ARG A 431 -12.95 -0.70 16.20
N ASP A 432 -13.30 -1.95 15.95
CA ASP A 432 -14.68 -2.46 15.92
C ASP A 432 -15.59 -1.77 14.89
N VAL A 433 -15.01 -1.24 13.81
CA VAL A 433 -15.76 -0.51 12.77
C VAL A 433 -16.59 -1.46 11.91
N ARG A 434 -15.98 -2.59 11.49
CA ARG A 434 -16.65 -3.65 10.72
C ARG A 434 -16.47 -4.98 11.44
N LEU A 435 -17.55 -5.60 11.79
CA LEU A 435 -17.59 -6.87 12.53
C LEU A 435 -18.24 -7.96 11.69
N SER A 436 -17.68 -9.15 11.72
CA SER A 436 -18.31 -10.30 11.09
C SER A 436 -19.53 -10.77 11.90
N PRO A 437 -20.46 -11.50 11.29
CA PRO A 437 -21.57 -12.11 12.04
C PRO A 437 -21.13 -13.11 13.10
N PHE A 438 -19.86 -13.49 13.12
CA PHE A 438 -19.27 -14.43 14.08
C PHE A 438 -18.57 -13.75 15.26
N HIS A 439 -18.49 -12.43 15.25
CA HIS A 439 -17.63 -11.66 16.16
C HIS A 439 -17.93 -11.96 17.65
N SER A 440 -19.21 -12.16 18.03
CA SER A 440 -19.54 -12.49 19.43
C SER A 440 -18.98 -13.85 19.84
N GLN A 441 -19.10 -14.86 18.98
CA GLN A 441 -18.53 -16.20 19.21
C GLN A 441 -17.00 -16.16 19.24
N GLU A 442 -16.39 -15.34 18.40
CA GLU A 442 -14.94 -15.15 18.34
C GLU A 442 -14.42 -14.51 19.64
N VAL A 443 -15.09 -13.46 20.12
CA VAL A 443 -14.78 -12.83 21.42
C VAL A 443 -14.91 -13.82 22.57
N ASP A 444 -15.99 -14.61 22.59
CA ASP A 444 -16.22 -15.64 23.63
C ASP A 444 -15.11 -16.73 23.62
N LEU A 445 -14.53 -17.01 22.47
CA LEU A 445 -13.42 -17.93 22.28
C LEU A 445 -12.03 -17.26 22.49
N GLY A 446 -12.02 -15.99 22.88
CA GLY A 446 -10.81 -15.24 23.17
C GLY A 446 -9.99 -14.91 21.91
N ALA A 447 -10.65 -14.54 20.81
CA ALA A 447 -9.95 -14.09 19.62
C ALA A 447 -9.10 -12.83 19.90
N VAL A 448 -7.89 -12.83 19.39
CA VAL A 448 -7.04 -11.65 19.29
C VAL A 448 -7.13 -11.13 17.87
N PHE A 449 -7.52 -9.87 17.71
CA PHE A 449 -7.87 -9.33 16.41
C PHE A 449 -6.76 -8.49 15.78
N LEU A 450 -6.58 -8.66 14.47
CA LEU A 450 -5.92 -7.75 13.54
C LEU A 450 -6.99 -6.92 12.82
N GLU A 451 -6.62 -5.74 12.38
CA GLU A 451 -7.50 -4.92 11.52
C GLU A 451 -7.00 -4.95 10.07
N ALA A 452 -7.91 -5.05 9.11
CA ALA A 452 -7.64 -4.77 7.70
C ALA A 452 -8.92 -4.33 6.97
N SER A 453 -8.88 -3.23 6.23
CA SER A 453 -10.02 -2.62 5.53
C SER A 453 -11.19 -2.32 6.49
N ALA A 454 -10.88 -1.84 7.67
CA ALA A 454 -11.78 -1.57 8.80
C ALA A 454 -12.45 -2.84 9.41
N TRP A 455 -12.13 -4.05 8.95
CA TRP A 455 -12.62 -5.29 9.53
C TRP A 455 -11.74 -5.77 10.68
N GLU A 456 -12.38 -6.22 11.77
CA GLU A 456 -11.72 -7.04 12.78
C GLU A 456 -11.55 -8.47 12.24
N ARG A 457 -10.32 -9.01 12.31
CA ARG A 457 -9.96 -10.34 11.80
C ARG A 457 -9.24 -11.12 12.88
N PRO A 458 -9.70 -12.31 13.28
CA PRO A 458 -8.99 -13.12 14.27
C PRO A 458 -7.58 -13.48 13.78
N ALA A 459 -6.57 -13.14 14.56
CA ALA A 459 -5.18 -13.53 14.36
C ALA A 459 -4.89 -14.93 14.92
N TRP A 460 -5.39 -15.22 16.14
CA TRP A 460 -5.42 -16.51 16.83
C TRP A 460 -6.50 -16.49 17.91
N TYR A 461 -6.77 -17.64 18.54
CA TYR A 461 -7.77 -17.77 19.61
C TYR A 461 -7.14 -18.28 20.90
N GLU A 462 -7.28 -17.55 22.00
CA GLU A 462 -6.75 -17.91 23.31
C GLU A 462 -7.36 -19.22 23.87
N SER A 463 -8.59 -19.59 23.44
CA SER A 463 -9.19 -20.90 23.76
C SER A 463 -8.34 -22.09 23.31
N ASN A 464 -7.47 -21.91 22.30
CA ASN A 464 -6.57 -22.93 21.80
C ASN A 464 -5.29 -23.08 22.63
N LYS A 465 -5.06 -22.25 23.64
CA LYS A 465 -3.82 -22.26 24.47
C LYS A 465 -3.55 -23.60 25.12
N ALA A 466 -4.59 -24.32 25.56
CA ALA A 466 -4.44 -25.65 26.15
C ALA A 466 -3.85 -26.69 25.20
N LEU A 467 -3.95 -26.48 23.90
CA LEU A 467 -3.38 -27.36 22.88
C LEU A 467 -1.85 -27.33 22.85
N LEU A 468 -1.22 -26.29 23.38
CA LEU A 468 0.24 -26.16 23.44
C LEU A 468 0.88 -27.28 24.28
N GLU A 469 0.17 -27.80 25.30
CA GLU A 469 0.63 -28.94 26.10
C GLU A 469 0.65 -30.24 25.28
N GLN A 470 -0.24 -30.36 24.31
CA GLN A 470 -0.40 -31.51 23.43
C GLN A 470 0.40 -31.40 22.14
N LEU A 471 0.93 -30.20 21.83
CA LEU A 471 1.61 -29.91 20.57
C LEU A 471 2.89 -30.76 20.43
N PRO A 472 2.98 -31.62 19.39
CA PRO A 472 4.18 -32.43 19.18
C PRO A 472 5.42 -31.55 18.99
N PRO A 473 6.61 -31.97 19.50
CA PRO A 473 7.83 -31.15 19.45
C PRO A 473 8.20 -30.63 18.06
N GLN A 474 7.96 -31.41 17.01
CA GLN A 474 8.28 -31.03 15.63
C GLN A 474 7.37 -29.91 15.05
N TRP A 475 6.28 -29.56 15.75
CA TRP A 475 5.39 -28.47 15.38
C TRP A 475 5.69 -27.18 16.14
N ARG A 476 6.59 -27.24 17.11
CA ARG A 476 6.95 -26.08 17.92
C ARG A 476 7.94 -25.23 17.14
N GLU A 477 7.60 -23.96 16.95
CA GLU A 477 8.59 -22.97 16.54
C GLU A 477 9.54 -22.67 17.71
N PRO A 478 10.78 -22.22 17.46
CA PRO A 478 11.67 -21.72 18.47
C PRO A 478 11.01 -20.60 19.28
N GLU A 479 11.19 -20.62 20.59
CA GLU A 479 10.70 -19.55 21.46
C GLU A 479 11.40 -18.24 21.13
N ARG A 480 10.65 -17.17 21.04
CA ARG A 480 11.12 -15.84 20.63
C ARG A 480 10.53 -14.78 21.52
N ALA A 481 11.39 -13.87 21.96
CA ALA A 481 11.01 -12.69 22.77
C ALA A 481 11.62 -11.42 22.17
N ASP A 482 11.88 -11.41 20.87
CA ASP A 482 12.55 -10.31 20.20
C ASP A 482 11.55 -9.27 19.64
N TRP A 483 12.11 -8.23 19.06
CA TRP A 483 11.39 -7.13 18.42
C TRP A 483 10.35 -7.59 17.38
N ALA A 484 10.67 -8.64 16.65
CA ALA A 484 9.83 -9.15 15.57
C ALA A 484 8.64 -9.98 16.06
N ALA A 485 8.72 -10.53 17.26
CA ALA A 485 7.72 -11.45 17.84
C ALA A 485 6.67 -10.77 18.74
N LYS A 486 6.74 -9.45 18.92
CA LYS A 486 5.92 -8.70 19.88
C LYS A 486 4.40 -8.91 19.71
N PHE A 487 3.93 -9.11 18.45
CA PHE A 487 2.52 -9.34 18.13
C PHE A 487 2.31 -10.72 17.48
N THR A 488 2.99 -11.76 17.99
CA THR A 488 2.83 -13.15 17.58
C THR A 488 2.43 -14.01 18.77
N SER A 489 1.95 -15.23 18.50
CA SER A 489 1.59 -16.18 19.55
C SER A 489 2.00 -17.60 19.15
N PRO A 490 2.55 -18.42 20.07
CA PRO A 490 2.81 -19.83 19.83
C PRO A 490 1.52 -20.63 19.58
N ILE A 491 0.35 -20.09 19.93
CA ILE A 491 -0.97 -20.69 19.63
C ILE A 491 -1.14 -20.94 18.13
N THR A 492 -0.55 -20.07 17.30
CA THR A 492 -0.54 -20.22 15.82
C THR A 492 -0.06 -21.62 15.39
N ALA A 493 0.96 -22.17 16.06
CA ALA A 493 1.48 -23.50 15.79
C ALA A 493 0.43 -24.59 16.10
N ALA A 494 -0.29 -24.46 17.19
CA ALA A 494 -1.35 -25.39 17.57
C ALA A 494 -2.54 -25.34 16.61
N GLU A 495 -2.90 -24.14 16.14
CA GLU A 495 -3.96 -23.97 15.13
C GLU A 495 -3.55 -24.58 13.79
N ALA A 496 -2.32 -24.36 13.34
CA ALA A 496 -1.78 -24.99 12.12
C ALA A 496 -1.75 -26.52 12.24
N TRP A 497 -1.28 -27.03 13.40
CA TRP A 497 -1.26 -28.46 13.67
C TRP A 497 -2.67 -29.08 13.58
N LYS A 498 -3.65 -28.49 14.26
CA LYS A 498 -5.04 -28.99 14.25
C LYS A 498 -5.68 -28.89 12.87
N THR A 499 -5.38 -27.85 12.10
CA THR A 499 -5.83 -27.76 10.70
C THR A 499 -5.30 -28.92 9.86
N ARG A 500 -4.03 -29.32 10.03
CA ARG A 500 -3.40 -30.43 9.30
C ARG A 500 -3.83 -31.82 9.76
N THR A 501 -4.21 -31.97 11.02
CA THR A 501 -4.44 -33.31 11.62
C THR A 501 -5.90 -33.60 11.98
N ASN A 502 -6.70 -32.56 12.16
CA ASN A 502 -8.10 -32.67 12.56
C ASN A 502 -9.02 -31.88 11.63
N VAL A 503 -9.59 -30.82 12.14
CA VAL A 503 -10.42 -29.86 11.38
C VAL A 503 -10.40 -28.50 12.08
N ALA A 504 -10.36 -27.46 11.29
CA ALA A 504 -10.45 -26.09 11.78
C ALA A 504 -11.47 -25.27 10.98
N MET A 505 -12.04 -24.26 11.65
CA MET A 505 -12.92 -23.27 11.02
C MET A 505 -12.29 -21.88 11.09
N TYR A 506 -12.38 -21.17 9.97
CA TYR A 506 -11.79 -19.84 9.79
C TYR A 506 -12.87 -18.83 9.39
N ASP A 507 -12.84 -17.64 9.97
CA ASP A 507 -13.68 -16.55 9.46
C ASP A 507 -13.07 -15.99 8.16
N MET A 508 -13.76 -16.25 7.06
CA MET A 508 -13.43 -15.76 5.72
C MET A 508 -14.34 -14.62 5.28
N THR A 509 -15.21 -14.12 6.17
CA THR A 509 -16.24 -13.10 5.87
C THR A 509 -15.62 -11.80 5.38
N THR A 510 -14.45 -11.46 5.88
CA THR A 510 -13.79 -10.18 5.61
C THR A 510 -13.15 -10.07 4.22
N LEU A 511 -13.14 -11.15 3.43
CA LEU A 511 -12.64 -11.15 2.06
C LEU A 511 -13.70 -10.61 1.09
N LYS A 512 -13.28 -9.77 0.15
CA LYS A 512 -14.16 -9.12 -0.82
C LYS A 512 -14.92 -10.13 -1.68
N ARG A 513 -16.24 -10.00 -1.74
CA ARG A 513 -17.15 -10.84 -2.55
C ARG A 513 -18.04 -9.98 -3.41
N LEU A 514 -18.08 -10.30 -4.69
CA LEU A 514 -18.91 -9.60 -5.67
C LEU A 514 -19.86 -10.58 -6.34
N ILE A 515 -21.03 -10.08 -6.74
CA ILE A 515 -21.89 -10.74 -7.73
C ILE A 515 -21.76 -9.99 -9.05
N VAL A 516 -21.58 -10.75 -10.13
CA VAL A 516 -21.66 -10.28 -11.51
C VAL A 516 -22.82 -11.01 -12.16
N GLU A 517 -23.86 -10.29 -12.56
CA GLU A 517 -25.09 -10.87 -13.08
C GLU A 517 -25.67 -10.09 -14.27
N GLY A 518 -26.37 -10.78 -15.15
CA GLY A 518 -26.99 -10.23 -16.33
C GLY A 518 -26.51 -10.88 -17.63
N PRO A 519 -27.15 -10.59 -18.76
CA PRO A 519 -26.82 -11.19 -20.06
C PRO A 519 -25.36 -10.99 -20.51
N GLY A 520 -24.73 -9.90 -20.08
CA GLY A 520 -23.34 -9.57 -20.39
C GLY A 520 -22.31 -10.15 -19.41
N ALA A 521 -22.73 -10.80 -18.32
CA ALA A 521 -21.82 -11.25 -17.26
C ALA A 521 -20.74 -12.23 -17.76
N GLU A 522 -21.12 -13.21 -18.60
CA GLU A 522 -20.16 -14.15 -19.20
C GLU A 522 -19.16 -13.43 -20.10
N GLU A 523 -19.63 -12.55 -20.97
CA GLU A 523 -18.77 -11.83 -21.91
C GLU A 523 -17.82 -10.87 -21.20
N LEU A 524 -18.32 -10.12 -20.19
CA LEU A 524 -17.50 -9.26 -19.35
C LEU A 524 -16.34 -10.03 -18.71
N LEU A 525 -16.65 -11.10 -18.00
CA LEU A 525 -15.63 -11.90 -17.30
C LEU A 525 -14.72 -12.63 -18.28
N GLN A 526 -15.26 -13.13 -19.43
CA GLN A 526 -14.45 -13.79 -20.46
C GLN A 526 -13.42 -12.82 -21.06
N ARG A 527 -13.78 -11.55 -21.25
CA ARG A 527 -12.90 -10.52 -21.80
C ARG A 527 -11.82 -10.06 -20.81
N LEU A 528 -12.16 -9.99 -19.52
CA LEU A 528 -11.27 -9.40 -18.52
C LEU A 528 -10.31 -10.39 -17.87
N THR A 529 -10.65 -11.67 -17.85
CA THR A 529 -9.89 -12.69 -17.09
C THR A 529 -9.03 -13.57 -17.99
N THR A 530 -8.02 -14.20 -17.42
CA THR A 530 -7.10 -15.11 -18.14
C THR A 530 -7.62 -16.53 -18.31
N SER A 531 -8.58 -16.97 -17.48
CA SER A 531 -9.23 -18.30 -17.57
C SER A 531 -10.50 -18.27 -18.41
N ASN A 532 -10.92 -19.44 -18.92
CA ASN A 532 -12.15 -19.56 -19.70
C ASN A 532 -13.38 -19.55 -18.77
N MET A 533 -14.23 -18.53 -18.90
CA MET A 533 -15.47 -18.35 -18.12
C MET A 533 -16.67 -19.10 -18.69
N ARG A 534 -16.60 -19.58 -19.96
CA ARG A 534 -17.65 -20.34 -20.65
C ARG A 534 -17.71 -21.78 -20.15
N ARG A 535 -17.86 -21.96 -18.84
CA ARG A 535 -18.03 -23.25 -18.14
C ARG A 535 -19.49 -23.46 -17.77
N LYS A 536 -19.87 -24.71 -17.51
CA LYS A 536 -21.23 -24.99 -16.99
C LYS A 536 -21.41 -24.40 -15.59
N PRO A 537 -22.64 -24.02 -15.21
CA PRO A 537 -22.96 -23.72 -13.82
C PRO A 537 -22.43 -24.78 -12.85
N GLY A 538 -22.00 -24.39 -11.67
CA GLY A 538 -21.31 -25.23 -10.71
C GLY A 538 -19.78 -25.26 -10.85
N ALA A 539 -19.21 -24.63 -11.87
CA ALA A 539 -17.74 -24.54 -12.02
C ALA A 539 -17.17 -23.36 -11.20
N VAL A 540 -16.00 -23.58 -10.61
CA VAL A 540 -15.18 -22.54 -10.00
C VAL A 540 -13.87 -22.41 -10.78
N MET A 541 -13.38 -21.21 -11.00
CA MET A 541 -12.17 -20.92 -11.75
C MET A 541 -11.30 -19.96 -10.94
N TYR A 542 -10.03 -20.31 -10.71
CA TYR A 542 -9.00 -19.36 -10.33
C TYR A 542 -8.49 -18.66 -11.60
N THR A 543 -8.37 -17.36 -11.59
CA THR A 543 -8.03 -16.56 -12.76
C THR A 543 -7.37 -15.26 -12.39
N LEU A 544 -6.75 -14.59 -13.36
CA LEU A 544 -6.09 -13.31 -13.17
C LEU A 544 -6.83 -12.23 -13.95
N LEU A 545 -6.85 -11.02 -13.40
CA LEU A 545 -7.05 -9.77 -14.12
C LEU A 545 -5.67 -9.22 -14.47
N LEU A 546 -5.46 -8.86 -15.73
CA LEU A 546 -4.21 -8.24 -16.17
C LEU A 546 -4.44 -6.77 -16.55
N ASP A 547 -3.38 -5.99 -16.48
CA ASP A 547 -3.31 -4.69 -17.12
C ASP A 547 -3.03 -4.81 -18.64
N PRO A 548 -3.14 -3.74 -19.43
CA PRO A 548 -2.85 -3.77 -20.86
C PRO A 548 -1.43 -4.24 -21.21
N ALA A 549 -0.47 -4.07 -20.31
CA ALA A 549 0.92 -4.52 -20.48
C ALA A 549 1.15 -5.98 -20.08
N GLY A 550 0.12 -6.70 -19.61
CA GLY A 550 0.21 -8.09 -19.16
C GLY A 550 0.69 -8.27 -17.73
N GLY A 551 0.68 -7.20 -16.91
CA GLY A 551 0.95 -7.26 -15.47
C GLY A 551 -0.25 -7.76 -14.67
N ILE A 552 0.00 -8.42 -13.54
CA ILE A 552 -1.05 -9.00 -12.69
C ILE A 552 -1.74 -7.87 -11.90
N ARG A 553 -2.90 -7.40 -12.39
CA ARG A 553 -3.72 -6.41 -11.73
C ARG A 553 -4.40 -6.95 -10.47
N SER A 554 -4.86 -8.20 -10.51
CA SER A 554 -5.45 -8.91 -9.39
C SER A 554 -5.52 -10.41 -9.70
N ASP A 555 -5.57 -11.25 -8.69
CA ASP A 555 -5.99 -12.63 -8.80
C ASP A 555 -7.37 -12.81 -8.15
N ILE A 556 -8.25 -13.51 -8.83
CA ILE A 556 -9.63 -13.66 -8.40
C ILE A 556 -10.11 -15.11 -8.55
N THR A 557 -11.10 -15.46 -7.73
CA THR A 557 -11.81 -16.73 -7.86
C THR A 557 -13.22 -16.45 -8.39
N VAL A 558 -13.61 -17.10 -9.49
CA VAL A 558 -14.91 -16.93 -10.13
C VAL A 558 -15.71 -18.22 -10.06
N ALA A 559 -16.85 -18.21 -9.40
CA ALA A 559 -17.80 -19.33 -9.34
C ALA A 559 -19.03 -19.03 -10.19
N ARG A 560 -19.32 -19.88 -11.18
CA ARG A 560 -20.55 -19.76 -11.99
C ARG A 560 -21.72 -20.39 -11.25
N LEU A 561 -22.59 -19.57 -10.69
CA LEU A 561 -23.75 -20.00 -9.88
C LEU A 561 -24.94 -20.41 -10.75
N SER A 562 -25.19 -19.69 -11.85
CA SER A 562 -26.25 -19.96 -12.82
C SER A 562 -25.80 -19.65 -14.24
N GLN A 563 -26.73 -19.60 -15.18
CA GLN A 563 -26.45 -19.25 -16.58
C GLN A 563 -25.78 -17.86 -16.65
N ASP A 564 -26.32 -16.87 -15.93
CA ASP A 564 -25.99 -15.46 -16.05
C ASP A 564 -25.55 -14.82 -14.71
N THR A 565 -25.17 -15.65 -13.73
CA THR A 565 -24.78 -15.18 -12.39
C THR A 565 -23.45 -15.82 -11.98
N TYR A 566 -22.51 -14.96 -11.57
CA TYR A 566 -21.18 -15.35 -11.10
C TYR A 566 -20.90 -14.71 -9.75
N GLN A 567 -20.34 -15.49 -8.81
CA GLN A 567 -19.75 -14.96 -7.59
C GLN A 567 -18.23 -14.81 -7.81
N VAL A 568 -17.70 -13.66 -7.47
CA VAL A 568 -16.29 -13.33 -7.61
C VAL A 568 -15.70 -13.07 -6.23
N GLY A 569 -14.71 -13.87 -5.84
CA GLY A 569 -13.81 -13.56 -4.74
C GLY A 569 -12.72 -12.62 -5.25
N ALA A 570 -12.67 -11.41 -4.74
CA ALA A 570 -11.77 -10.34 -5.17
C ALA A 570 -10.84 -9.91 -4.02
N ASN A 571 -9.84 -9.06 -4.29
CA ASN A 571 -8.89 -8.61 -3.29
C ASN A 571 -9.29 -7.28 -2.64
N THR A 572 -9.72 -6.30 -3.44
CA THR A 572 -9.92 -4.92 -2.98
C THR A 572 -11.16 -4.28 -3.60
N ASN A 573 -11.51 -3.11 -3.09
CA ASN A 573 -12.57 -2.29 -3.67
C ASN A 573 -12.19 -1.76 -5.08
N ALA A 574 -10.90 -1.67 -5.41
CA ALA A 574 -10.43 -1.32 -6.75
C ALA A 574 -10.83 -2.37 -7.81
N ASP A 575 -10.96 -3.65 -7.44
CA ASP A 575 -11.48 -4.70 -8.32
C ASP A 575 -12.97 -4.48 -8.64
N LEU A 576 -13.78 -4.10 -7.62
CA LEU A 576 -15.18 -3.74 -7.82
C LEU A 576 -15.31 -2.60 -8.82
N VAL A 577 -14.59 -1.51 -8.60
CA VAL A 577 -14.64 -0.31 -9.46
C VAL A 577 -14.19 -0.64 -10.89
N TYR A 578 -13.12 -1.43 -11.02
CA TYR A 578 -12.66 -1.87 -12.34
C TYR A 578 -13.71 -2.67 -13.10
N LEU A 579 -14.30 -3.67 -12.44
CA LEU A 579 -15.35 -4.49 -13.06
C LEU A 579 -16.60 -3.68 -13.42
N GLN A 580 -17.00 -2.71 -12.57
CA GLN A 580 -18.13 -1.80 -12.84
C GLN A 580 -17.86 -0.89 -14.04
N LYS A 581 -16.66 -0.32 -14.15
CA LYS A 581 -16.25 0.51 -15.30
C LYS A 581 -16.26 -0.29 -16.59
N GLU A 582 -15.73 -1.49 -16.58
CA GLU A 582 -15.69 -2.36 -17.78
C GLU A 582 -17.10 -2.87 -18.16
N ALA A 583 -17.97 -3.16 -17.17
CA ALA A 583 -19.37 -3.48 -17.40
C ALA A 583 -20.12 -2.31 -18.09
N SER A 584 -19.87 -1.08 -17.62
CA SER A 584 -20.45 0.13 -18.22
C SER A 584 -19.97 0.34 -19.67
N LYS A 585 -18.68 0.11 -19.96
CA LYS A 585 -18.13 0.17 -21.33
C LYS A 585 -18.75 -0.89 -22.23
N LEU A 586 -18.94 -2.11 -21.72
CA LEU A 586 -19.56 -3.19 -22.45
C LEU A 586 -21.01 -2.84 -22.82
N ALA A 587 -21.82 -2.38 -21.86
CA ALA A 587 -23.21 -1.96 -22.10
C ALA A 587 -23.32 -0.74 -23.03
N ALA A 588 -22.37 0.19 -22.99
CA ALA A 588 -22.33 1.32 -23.91
C ALA A 588 -22.03 0.88 -25.36
N ALA A 589 -21.22 -0.17 -25.55
CA ALA A 589 -20.91 -0.73 -26.86
C ALA A 589 -22.06 -1.59 -27.41
N ASP A 590 -22.72 -2.37 -26.54
CA ASP A 590 -23.90 -3.19 -26.84
C ASP A 590 -24.86 -3.22 -25.64
N PRO A 591 -25.98 -2.47 -25.69
CA PRO A 591 -26.94 -2.42 -24.59
C PRO A 591 -27.59 -3.77 -24.24
N THR A 592 -27.50 -4.77 -25.08
CA THR A 592 -28.00 -6.12 -24.79
C THR A 592 -27.06 -6.92 -23.87
N LEU A 593 -25.79 -6.51 -23.77
CA LEU A 593 -24.75 -7.13 -22.95
C LEU A 593 -24.53 -6.37 -21.63
N TRP A 594 -25.60 -5.95 -20.97
CA TRP A 594 -25.44 -5.33 -19.65
C TRP A 594 -25.05 -6.35 -18.58
N ALA A 595 -24.20 -5.94 -17.65
CA ALA A 595 -23.85 -6.71 -16.46
C ALA A 595 -23.88 -5.81 -15.22
N LEU A 596 -24.57 -6.26 -14.17
CA LEU A 596 -24.55 -5.62 -12.86
C LEU A 596 -23.43 -6.23 -12.03
N VAL A 597 -22.56 -5.38 -11.48
CA VAL A 597 -21.50 -5.77 -10.56
C VAL A 597 -21.79 -5.16 -9.19
N ARG A 598 -22.01 -5.99 -8.18
CA ARG A 598 -22.44 -5.59 -6.85
C ARG A 598 -21.57 -6.24 -5.77
N ASP A 599 -21.17 -5.45 -4.78
CA ASP A 599 -20.52 -5.95 -3.57
C ASP A 599 -21.56 -6.62 -2.66
N ILE A 600 -21.27 -7.85 -2.26
CA ILE A 600 -22.09 -8.65 -1.34
C ILE A 600 -21.32 -9.05 -0.08
N THR A 601 -20.17 -8.43 0.17
CA THR A 601 -19.28 -8.79 1.29
C THR A 601 -20.02 -8.68 2.63
N ALA A 602 -20.74 -7.58 2.86
CA ALA A 602 -21.49 -7.36 4.11
C ALA A 602 -22.86 -8.08 4.15
N GLU A 603 -23.39 -8.48 3.00
CA GLU A 603 -24.67 -9.21 2.93
C GLU A 603 -24.52 -10.71 3.26
N THR A 604 -23.31 -11.22 3.22
CA THR A 604 -22.99 -12.64 3.36
C THR A 604 -21.90 -12.86 4.41
N CYS A 605 -21.86 -14.05 4.95
CA CYS A 605 -20.74 -14.54 5.75
C CYS A 605 -20.07 -15.72 5.07
N CYS A 606 -18.88 -16.07 5.50
CA CYS A 606 -18.14 -17.22 4.96
C CYS A 606 -17.33 -17.90 6.06
N ILE A 607 -17.51 -19.22 6.22
CA ILE A 607 -16.68 -20.07 7.05
C ILE A 607 -15.81 -20.94 6.13
N GLY A 608 -14.49 -20.85 6.29
CA GLY A 608 -13.56 -21.83 5.76
C GLY A 608 -13.49 -23.03 6.70
N LEU A 609 -14.00 -24.18 6.27
CA LEU A 609 -13.96 -25.43 7.03
C LEU A 609 -12.93 -26.35 6.38
N TRP A 610 -11.76 -26.54 7.01
CA TRP A 610 -10.64 -27.27 6.42
C TRP A 610 -9.98 -28.23 7.40
N GLY A 611 -9.52 -29.36 6.87
CA GLY A 611 -8.82 -30.41 7.58
C GLY A 611 -9.28 -31.79 7.17
N PRO A 612 -8.56 -32.87 7.56
CA PRO A 612 -8.92 -34.25 7.19
C PRO A 612 -10.36 -34.64 7.55
N HIS A 613 -10.91 -34.09 8.64
CA HIS A 613 -12.27 -34.38 9.11
C HIS A 613 -13.32 -33.36 8.66
N ALA A 614 -12.99 -32.42 7.79
CA ALA A 614 -13.93 -31.40 7.33
C ALA A 614 -15.18 -32.01 6.66
N ARG A 615 -15.01 -33.08 5.90
CA ARG A 615 -16.13 -33.82 5.28
C ARG A 615 -17.01 -34.49 6.32
N ASP A 616 -16.45 -35.14 7.34
CA ASP A 616 -17.20 -35.81 8.38
C ASP A 616 -18.10 -34.86 9.12
N VAL A 617 -17.59 -33.66 9.46
CA VAL A 617 -18.37 -32.58 10.08
C VAL A 617 -19.49 -32.13 9.14
N LEU A 618 -19.17 -31.78 7.89
CA LEU A 618 -20.19 -31.25 6.96
C LEU A 618 -21.27 -32.29 6.63
N ALA A 619 -20.88 -33.54 6.42
CA ALA A 619 -21.82 -34.64 6.13
C ALA A 619 -22.80 -34.92 7.28
N SER A 620 -22.40 -34.68 8.54
CA SER A 620 -23.29 -34.84 9.68
C SER A 620 -24.41 -33.80 9.75
N LEU A 621 -24.25 -32.66 9.04
CA LEU A 621 -25.14 -31.51 9.06
C LEU A 621 -26.03 -31.38 7.81
N THR A 622 -25.84 -32.23 6.81
CA THR A 622 -26.57 -32.12 5.54
C THR A 622 -27.05 -33.47 5.04
N GLN A 623 -28.16 -33.48 4.30
CA GLN A 623 -28.65 -34.61 3.54
C GLN A 623 -28.11 -34.61 2.09
N ASP A 624 -27.48 -33.52 1.66
CA ASP A 624 -26.87 -33.42 0.35
C ASP A 624 -25.60 -34.27 0.28
N ASP A 625 -25.32 -34.80 -0.88
CA ASP A 625 -24.11 -35.62 -1.08
C ASP A 625 -22.88 -34.73 -1.21
N VAL A 626 -22.04 -34.72 -0.18
CA VAL A 626 -20.76 -34.00 -0.10
C VAL A 626 -19.55 -34.90 -0.36
N SER A 627 -19.78 -36.09 -0.90
CA SER A 627 -18.70 -36.99 -1.34
C SER A 627 -17.82 -36.40 -2.44
N ASN A 628 -16.65 -36.99 -2.66
CA ASN A 628 -15.74 -36.54 -3.70
C ASN A 628 -16.33 -36.70 -5.12
N ASP A 629 -17.21 -37.69 -5.33
CA ASP A 629 -17.86 -37.91 -6.62
C ASP A 629 -18.92 -36.88 -6.94
N ALA A 630 -19.73 -36.50 -5.96
CA ALA A 630 -20.79 -35.50 -6.12
C ALA A 630 -20.23 -34.05 -6.14
N MET A 631 -19.27 -33.75 -5.28
CA MET A 631 -18.71 -32.39 -5.10
C MET A 631 -17.20 -32.42 -5.29
N LYS A 632 -16.75 -32.39 -6.55
CA LYS A 632 -15.31 -32.36 -6.90
C LYS A 632 -14.64 -31.06 -6.52
N TYR A 633 -13.33 -31.06 -6.34
CA TYR A 633 -12.50 -29.89 -6.14
C TYR A 633 -12.72 -28.87 -7.29
N PHE A 634 -12.77 -27.56 -6.96
CA PHE A 634 -13.16 -26.45 -7.84
C PHE A 634 -14.62 -26.58 -8.36
N ARG A 635 -15.54 -26.96 -7.44
CA ARG A 635 -16.99 -26.95 -7.68
C ARG A 635 -17.71 -26.13 -6.61
N VAL A 636 -18.84 -25.56 -7.02
CA VAL A 636 -19.80 -24.89 -6.15
C VAL A 636 -21.16 -25.59 -6.21
N HIS A 637 -21.74 -25.82 -5.05
CA HIS A 637 -23.08 -26.40 -4.90
C HIS A 637 -23.91 -25.61 -3.89
N ARG A 638 -25.20 -25.60 -4.06
CA ARG A 638 -26.11 -25.18 -3.02
C ARG A 638 -26.53 -26.37 -2.20
N ILE A 639 -26.38 -26.28 -0.87
CA ILE A 639 -26.70 -27.33 0.10
C ILE A 639 -27.49 -26.74 1.26
N SER A 640 -28.12 -27.61 2.06
CA SER A 640 -28.76 -27.22 3.32
C SER A 640 -27.93 -27.74 4.50
N VAL A 641 -27.34 -26.85 5.28
CA VAL A 641 -26.60 -27.18 6.51
C VAL A 641 -27.53 -27.04 7.71
N ALA A 642 -28.16 -28.15 8.14
CA ALA A 642 -29.15 -28.21 9.23
C ALA A 642 -30.23 -27.11 9.11
N GLY A 643 -30.70 -26.86 7.87
CA GLY A 643 -31.73 -25.87 7.57
C GLY A 643 -31.21 -24.48 7.23
N VAL A 644 -29.91 -24.24 7.25
CA VAL A 644 -29.27 -23.01 6.74
C VAL A 644 -28.96 -23.21 5.25
N PRO A 645 -29.48 -22.36 4.34
CA PRO A 645 -29.10 -22.40 2.92
C PRO A 645 -27.65 -21.93 2.75
N VAL A 646 -26.80 -22.78 2.20
CA VAL A 646 -25.37 -22.54 2.03
C VAL A 646 -24.95 -22.71 0.57
N THR A 647 -24.19 -21.77 0.07
CA THR A 647 -23.40 -21.95 -1.15
C THR A 647 -22.03 -22.50 -0.74
N ALA A 648 -21.80 -23.78 -0.98
CA ALA A 648 -20.57 -24.48 -0.62
C ALA A 648 -19.63 -24.54 -1.82
N MET A 649 -18.45 -23.93 -1.70
CA MET A 649 -17.38 -24.01 -2.70
C MET A 649 -16.29 -24.92 -2.21
N ARG A 650 -16.02 -25.99 -2.94
CA ARG A 650 -14.93 -26.89 -2.58
C ARG A 650 -13.59 -26.31 -3.02
N LEU A 651 -13.04 -25.52 -2.14
CA LEU A 651 -11.79 -24.77 -2.27
C LEU A 651 -10.96 -24.91 -0.99
N SER A 652 -9.67 -24.67 -1.10
CA SER A 652 -8.79 -24.57 0.05
C SER A 652 -7.65 -23.62 -0.24
N TYR A 653 -7.37 -22.75 0.70
CA TYR A 653 -6.19 -21.87 0.69
C TYR A 653 -5.13 -22.31 1.72
N VAL A 654 -5.46 -23.29 2.57
CA VAL A 654 -4.54 -23.86 3.57
C VAL A 654 -3.93 -25.20 3.14
N GLY A 655 -4.37 -25.76 2.03
CA GLY A 655 -3.82 -26.99 1.49
C GLY A 655 -4.41 -28.28 2.06
N GLU A 656 -5.58 -28.22 2.72
CA GLU A 656 -6.30 -29.38 3.27
C GLU A 656 -7.67 -29.53 2.60
N LEU A 657 -8.28 -30.71 2.74
CA LEU A 657 -9.67 -30.98 2.34
C LEU A 657 -10.61 -29.97 2.99
N GLY A 658 -11.58 -29.45 2.24
CA GLY A 658 -12.65 -28.67 2.83
C GLY A 658 -13.38 -27.73 1.88
N TRP A 659 -14.09 -26.77 2.44
CA TRP A 659 -15.01 -25.89 1.76
C TRP A 659 -14.96 -24.47 2.32
N GLU A 660 -15.28 -23.55 1.45
CA GLU A 660 -15.77 -22.22 1.83
C GLU A 660 -17.30 -22.27 1.82
N LEU A 661 -17.92 -22.04 2.98
CA LEU A 661 -19.35 -22.15 3.23
C LEU A 661 -19.96 -20.75 3.36
N TYR A 662 -20.65 -20.32 2.32
CA TYR A 662 -21.27 -18.98 2.24
C TYR A 662 -22.74 -19.05 2.59
N ALA A 663 -23.17 -18.19 3.49
CA ALA A 663 -24.58 -17.98 3.84
C ALA A 663 -24.90 -16.48 3.91
N SER A 664 -26.20 -16.13 4.02
CA SER A 664 -26.56 -14.74 4.33
C SER A 664 -26.09 -14.37 5.74
N ALA A 665 -25.70 -13.12 5.95
CA ALA A 665 -25.08 -12.65 7.19
C ALA A 665 -25.97 -12.87 8.44
N ASP A 666 -27.30 -12.73 8.29
CA ASP A 666 -28.28 -12.94 9.36
C ASP A 666 -28.35 -14.40 9.88
N LEU A 667 -27.87 -15.37 9.09
CA LEU A 667 -27.77 -16.77 9.49
C LEU A 667 -26.36 -17.16 9.95
N GLY A 668 -25.43 -16.20 9.98
CA GLY A 668 -24.02 -16.46 10.26
C GLY A 668 -23.80 -17.10 11.62
N SER A 669 -24.25 -16.48 12.70
CA SER A 669 -24.09 -17.03 14.07
C SER A 669 -24.65 -18.47 14.17
N ARG A 670 -25.82 -18.72 13.56
CA ARG A 670 -26.41 -20.06 13.54
C ARG A 670 -25.52 -21.06 12.79
N LEU A 671 -24.99 -20.67 11.64
CA LEU A 671 -24.09 -21.52 10.87
C LEU A 671 -22.82 -21.86 11.64
N TRP A 672 -22.23 -20.87 12.31
CA TRP A 672 -21.06 -21.06 13.17
C TRP A 672 -21.33 -22.08 14.27
N ASP A 673 -22.40 -21.88 15.05
CA ASP A 673 -22.73 -22.75 16.18
C ASP A 673 -22.96 -24.20 15.73
N LEU A 674 -23.69 -24.42 14.62
CA LEU A 674 -23.96 -25.74 14.06
C LEU A 674 -22.68 -26.48 13.67
N ILE A 675 -21.76 -25.78 12.98
CA ILE A 675 -20.51 -26.39 12.52
C ILE A 675 -19.59 -26.65 13.72
N PHE A 676 -19.49 -25.70 14.64
CA PHE A 676 -18.64 -25.82 15.80
C PHE A 676 -19.09 -26.95 16.74
N GLU A 677 -20.42 -27.08 16.99
CA GLU A 677 -20.99 -28.16 17.78
C GLU A 677 -20.77 -29.52 17.13
N ALA A 678 -21.11 -29.66 15.85
CA ALA A 678 -20.95 -30.93 15.12
C ALA A 678 -19.48 -31.38 15.03
N GLY A 679 -18.57 -30.44 14.96
CA GLY A 679 -17.13 -30.69 14.87
C GLY A 679 -16.45 -31.10 16.18
N GLN A 680 -17.11 -30.96 17.35
CA GLN A 680 -16.49 -31.25 18.64
C GLN A 680 -15.97 -32.69 18.75
N SER A 681 -16.73 -33.66 18.23
CA SER A 681 -16.32 -35.08 18.21
C SER A 681 -15.11 -35.35 17.31
N HIS A 682 -14.80 -34.42 16.41
CA HIS A 682 -13.65 -34.48 15.49
C HIS A 682 -12.51 -33.54 15.92
N GLY A 683 -12.63 -32.90 17.09
CA GLY A 683 -11.65 -31.97 17.65
C GLY A 683 -11.52 -30.69 16.83
N ILE A 684 -12.65 -30.14 16.37
CA ILE A 684 -12.69 -28.85 15.67
C ILE A 684 -12.20 -27.72 16.57
N ILE A 685 -11.47 -26.81 15.95
CA ILE A 685 -11.05 -25.57 16.58
C ILE A 685 -11.41 -24.36 15.70
N PRO A 686 -11.62 -23.17 16.28
CA PRO A 686 -11.48 -21.93 15.53
C PRO A 686 -9.99 -21.69 15.26
N ALA A 687 -9.64 -21.12 14.11
CA ALA A 687 -8.26 -20.82 13.78
C ALA A 687 -8.14 -19.44 13.10
N GLY A 688 -7.05 -18.74 13.40
CA GLY A 688 -6.85 -17.39 13.01
C GLY A 688 -6.01 -17.18 11.76
N ARG A 689 -5.91 -15.93 11.35
CA ARG A 689 -5.23 -15.51 10.12
C ARG A 689 -3.73 -15.87 10.13
N ASN A 690 -3.08 -15.91 11.29
CA ASN A 690 -1.66 -16.25 11.36
C ASN A 690 -1.38 -17.70 10.95
N ALA A 691 -2.21 -18.64 11.40
CA ALA A 691 -2.12 -20.04 10.97
C ALA A 691 -2.46 -20.19 9.48
N PHE A 692 -3.49 -19.52 9.01
CA PHE A 692 -3.87 -19.47 7.60
C PHE A 692 -2.71 -19.03 6.69
N ASP A 693 -2.03 -17.94 7.05
CA ASP A 693 -0.91 -17.40 6.27
C ASP A 693 0.31 -18.35 6.26
N ALA A 694 0.62 -19.01 7.37
CA ALA A 694 1.68 -20.01 7.43
C ALA A 694 1.37 -21.23 6.53
N LEU A 695 0.15 -21.74 6.61
CA LEU A 695 -0.29 -22.93 5.88
C LEU A 695 -0.35 -22.69 4.35
N ARG A 696 -0.73 -21.48 3.90
CA ARG A 696 -0.74 -21.14 2.47
C ARG A 696 0.67 -21.08 1.87
N LEU A 697 1.66 -20.63 2.65
CA LEU A 697 3.06 -20.60 2.22
C LEU A 697 3.62 -22.00 2.01
N GLU A 698 3.34 -22.94 2.92
CA GLU A 698 3.70 -24.35 2.77
C GLU A 698 3.11 -24.98 1.51
N LYS A 699 1.92 -24.53 1.09
CA LYS A 699 1.21 -25.00 -0.11
C LYS A 699 1.63 -24.31 -1.40
N GLY A 700 2.48 -23.31 -1.32
CA GLY A 700 2.95 -22.59 -2.50
C GLY A 700 1.94 -21.58 -3.05
N TYR A 701 0.92 -21.17 -2.27
CA TYR A 701 -0.08 -20.21 -2.71
C TYR A 701 0.41 -18.76 -2.55
N ARG A 702 0.18 -17.97 -3.59
CA ARG A 702 0.60 -16.56 -3.68
C ARG A 702 -0.46 -15.65 -3.08
N SER A 703 -0.03 -14.49 -2.62
CA SER A 703 -0.90 -13.39 -2.16
C SER A 703 -0.68 -12.19 -3.06
N TRP A 704 -1.73 -11.77 -3.75
CA TRP A 704 -1.67 -10.55 -4.54
C TRP A 704 -1.42 -9.31 -3.65
N GLY A 705 -0.72 -8.32 -4.19
CA GLY A 705 -0.29 -7.13 -3.45
C GLY A 705 1.01 -7.33 -2.65
N SER A 706 1.29 -8.57 -2.22
CA SER A 706 2.55 -8.92 -1.53
C SER A 706 3.52 -9.66 -2.45
N ASP A 707 3.08 -10.78 -3.02
CA ASP A 707 3.94 -11.69 -3.80
C ASP A 707 3.96 -11.34 -5.29
N MET A 708 2.90 -10.77 -5.79
CA MET A 708 2.70 -10.40 -7.19
C MET A 708 1.83 -9.15 -7.33
N THR A 709 2.17 -8.31 -8.30
CA THR A 709 1.51 -7.03 -8.60
C THR A 709 1.51 -6.79 -10.11
N THR A 710 1.12 -5.60 -10.56
CA THR A 710 1.20 -5.19 -11.97
C THR A 710 2.62 -5.18 -12.54
N GLU A 711 3.64 -5.13 -11.69
CA GLU A 711 5.04 -5.22 -12.12
C GLU A 711 5.42 -6.63 -12.63
N HIS A 712 4.59 -7.64 -12.35
CA HIS A 712 4.90 -9.04 -12.59
C HIS A 712 3.95 -9.67 -13.62
N GLU A 713 4.51 -10.59 -14.44
CA GLU A 713 3.72 -11.41 -15.36
C GLU A 713 3.42 -12.81 -14.74
N PRO A 714 2.34 -13.48 -15.17
CA PRO A 714 1.87 -14.71 -14.52
C PRO A 714 2.90 -15.84 -14.42
N THR A 715 3.75 -16.03 -15.43
CA THR A 715 4.71 -17.16 -15.43
C THR A 715 5.83 -16.94 -14.42
N GLN A 716 6.35 -15.71 -14.35
CA GLN A 716 7.41 -15.39 -13.37
C GLN A 716 6.91 -15.43 -11.93
N ALA A 717 5.62 -15.13 -11.71
CA ALA A 717 4.99 -15.22 -10.39
C ALA A 717 4.58 -16.65 -9.98
N GLY A 718 4.72 -17.64 -10.90
CA GLY A 718 4.35 -19.03 -10.65
C GLY A 718 2.85 -19.32 -10.78
N VAL A 719 2.07 -18.38 -11.32
CA VAL A 719 0.61 -18.54 -11.55
C VAL A 719 0.23 -18.63 -13.04
N GLY A 720 1.19 -18.92 -13.90
CA GLY A 720 0.99 -19.08 -15.36
C GLY A 720 -0.03 -20.17 -15.74
N PHE A 721 -0.27 -21.15 -14.86
CA PHE A 721 -1.31 -22.16 -15.06
C PHE A 721 -2.73 -21.59 -15.17
N ALA A 722 -2.97 -20.40 -14.62
CA ALA A 722 -4.25 -19.68 -14.69
C ALA A 722 -4.47 -19.00 -16.05
N VAL A 723 -3.46 -18.90 -16.91
CA VAL A 723 -3.57 -18.33 -18.25
C VAL A 723 -3.95 -19.42 -19.25
N LYS A 724 -5.10 -19.25 -19.91
CA LYS A 724 -5.60 -20.17 -20.96
C LYS A 724 -5.49 -19.50 -22.32
N ALA A 725 -4.38 -19.75 -23.01
CA ALA A 725 -4.08 -19.14 -24.30
C ALA A 725 -5.11 -19.50 -25.40
N ASP A 726 -5.80 -20.63 -25.27
CA ASP A 726 -6.79 -21.15 -26.21
C ASP A 726 -8.19 -20.52 -26.06
N LYS A 727 -8.40 -19.66 -25.05
CA LYS A 727 -9.73 -19.02 -24.83
C LYS A 727 -10.02 -17.82 -25.78
N GLY A 728 -9.05 -17.35 -26.53
CA GLY A 728 -9.11 -16.12 -27.34
C GLY A 728 -8.52 -14.92 -26.64
N GLU A 729 -8.81 -13.73 -27.14
CA GLU A 729 -8.29 -12.46 -26.64
C GLU A 729 -8.90 -12.09 -25.28
N PHE A 730 -8.06 -11.51 -24.42
CA PHE A 730 -8.41 -10.90 -23.13
C PHE A 730 -7.46 -9.73 -22.85
N VAL A 731 -7.81 -8.88 -21.89
CA VAL A 731 -6.97 -7.74 -21.52
C VAL A 731 -5.55 -8.20 -21.17
N GLY A 732 -4.54 -7.58 -21.79
CA GLY A 732 -3.12 -7.89 -21.60
C GLY A 732 -2.59 -9.07 -22.42
N SER A 733 -3.45 -9.86 -23.09
CA SER A 733 -3.03 -11.05 -23.87
C SER A 733 -2.02 -10.71 -24.97
N GLY A 734 -2.17 -9.57 -25.65
CA GLY A 734 -1.26 -9.14 -26.72
C GLY A 734 0.16 -8.81 -26.24
N ALA A 735 0.32 -8.31 -25.02
CA ALA A 735 1.62 -7.97 -24.44
C ALA A 735 2.30 -9.14 -23.74
N LEU A 736 1.54 -10.14 -23.29
CA LEU A 736 1.99 -11.19 -22.38
C LEU A 736 3.16 -12.00 -22.93
N ALA A 737 3.14 -12.40 -24.20
CA ALA A 737 4.22 -13.22 -24.79
C ALA A 737 5.57 -12.46 -24.80
N ALA A 738 5.57 -11.19 -25.16
CA ALA A 738 6.77 -10.37 -25.14
C ALA A 738 7.28 -10.14 -23.71
N ARG A 739 6.37 -9.90 -22.77
CA ARG A 739 6.70 -9.68 -21.36
C ARG A 739 7.30 -10.94 -20.74
N THR A 740 6.72 -12.12 -20.99
CA THR A 740 7.27 -13.41 -20.53
C THR A 740 8.66 -13.67 -21.09
N ALA A 741 8.91 -13.36 -22.38
CA ALA A 741 10.23 -13.50 -22.99
C ALA A 741 11.30 -12.55 -22.41
N ALA A 742 10.88 -11.40 -21.88
CA ALA A 742 11.77 -10.42 -21.27
C ALA A 742 12.04 -10.68 -19.76
N THR A 743 11.43 -11.70 -19.16
CA THR A 743 11.51 -12.01 -17.75
C THR A 743 12.93 -12.43 -17.34
N THR A 744 13.52 -11.67 -16.41
CA THR A 744 14.85 -11.92 -15.84
C THR A 744 14.81 -12.42 -14.40
N LYS A 745 13.64 -12.34 -13.75
CA LYS A 745 13.43 -12.74 -12.34
C LYS A 745 12.26 -13.74 -12.24
N ARG A 746 12.28 -14.54 -11.18
CA ARG A 746 11.17 -15.42 -10.80
C ARG A 746 10.93 -15.38 -9.31
N LEU A 747 9.67 -15.52 -8.91
CA LEU A 747 9.32 -15.77 -7.52
C LEU A 747 9.72 -17.20 -7.15
N ARG A 748 10.50 -17.37 -6.10
CA ARG A 748 11.01 -18.65 -5.61
C ARG A 748 10.61 -18.84 -4.15
N THR A 749 10.39 -20.08 -3.77
CA THR A 749 10.24 -20.46 -2.37
C THR A 749 11.63 -20.76 -1.81
N ILE A 750 11.93 -20.21 -0.63
CA ILE A 750 13.17 -20.48 0.10
C ILE A 750 12.85 -20.92 1.53
N THR A 751 13.72 -21.74 2.12
CA THR A 751 13.74 -22.02 3.57
C THR A 751 15.02 -21.48 4.15
N VAL A 752 14.90 -20.76 5.28
CA VAL A 752 16.08 -20.31 6.03
C VAL A 752 16.57 -21.47 6.89
N ASP A 753 17.88 -21.75 6.85
CA ASP A 753 18.46 -22.95 7.48
C ASP A 753 18.46 -22.85 9.01
N ASP A 754 18.55 -21.63 9.57
CA ASP A 754 18.34 -21.40 10.99
C ASP A 754 16.84 -21.30 11.33
N PRO A 755 16.27 -22.27 12.06
CA PRO A 755 14.85 -22.23 12.42
C PRO A 755 14.51 -21.10 13.40
N GLY A 756 15.53 -20.50 14.05
CA GLY A 756 15.38 -19.36 14.98
C GLY A 756 15.15 -18.01 14.28
N SER A 757 15.39 -17.89 12.99
CA SER A 757 15.23 -16.62 12.28
C SER A 757 13.76 -16.33 11.97
N ILE A 758 13.27 -15.11 12.30
CA ILE A 758 11.95 -14.63 11.88
C ILE A 758 12.11 -13.75 10.64
N ILE A 759 11.81 -14.31 9.49
CA ILE A 759 11.73 -13.50 8.27
C ILE A 759 10.35 -12.85 8.19
N LEU A 760 10.32 -11.55 7.88
CA LEU A 760 9.14 -10.70 7.99
C LEU A 760 8.57 -10.26 6.65
N GLY A 761 9.40 -10.34 5.59
CA GLY A 761 9.17 -9.74 4.29
C GLY A 761 10.00 -8.46 4.10
N LYS A 762 10.39 -8.23 2.84
CA LYS A 762 11.21 -7.10 2.37
C LYS A 762 12.71 -7.21 2.69
N GLU A 763 13.17 -8.30 3.26
CA GLU A 763 14.59 -8.56 3.48
C GLU A 763 15.32 -8.73 2.15
N PRO A 764 16.55 -8.19 2.02
CA PRO A 764 17.38 -8.42 0.84
C PRO A 764 17.90 -9.86 0.80
N VAL A 765 17.94 -10.42 -0.40
CA VAL A 765 18.47 -11.76 -0.66
C VAL A 765 19.71 -11.67 -1.54
N TYR A 766 20.77 -12.32 -1.12
CA TYR A 766 22.08 -12.31 -1.78
C TYR A 766 22.41 -13.67 -2.39
N LEU A 767 23.12 -13.66 -3.50
CA LEU A 767 23.81 -14.86 -3.97
C LEU A 767 25.12 -15.04 -3.21
N PRO A 768 25.60 -16.27 -2.99
CA PRO A 768 26.80 -16.53 -2.21
C PRO A 768 28.00 -15.73 -2.72
N GLY A 769 28.65 -15.02 -1.81
CA GLY A 769 29.84 -14.21 -2.11
C GLY A 769 29.57 -12.91 -2.85
N GLN A 770 28.32 -12.48 -2.99
CA GLN A 770 27.97 -11.17 -3.54
C GLN A 770 27.61 -10.17 -2.43
N ASP A 771 28.04 -8.92 -2.62
CA ASP A 771 27.75 -7.81 -1.70
C ASP A 771 26.46 -7.08 -2.06
N ALA A 772 26.06 -7.12 -3.34
CA ALA A 772 24.81 -6.52 -3.79
C ALA A 772 23.67 -7.54 -3.71
N PRO A 773 22.46 -7.12 -3.25
CA PRO A 773 21.29 -7.98 -3.26
C PRO A 773 20.93 -8.43 -4.67
N ALA A 774 20.64 -9.71 -4.82
CA ALA A 774 20.12 -10.29 -6.06
C ALA A 774 18.59 -10.20 -6.14
N GLY A 775 17.93 -9.99 -4.99
CA GLY A 775 16.49 -9.92 -4.89
C GLY A 775 16.01 -9.57 -3.48
N TYR A 776 14.73 -9.79 -3.22
CA TYR A 776 14.11 -9.46 -1.95
C TYR A 776 12.98 -10.43 -1.59
N VAL A 777 12.74 -10.60 -0.30
CA VAL A 777 11.63 -11.39 0.25
C VAL A 777 10.31 -10.63 0.10
N THR A 778 9.24 -11.37 -0.19
CA THR A 778 7.86 -10.85 -0.22
C THR A 778 7.07 -11.33 1.00
N SER A 779 6.49 -12.52 0.94
CA SER A 779 5.80 -13.14 2.08
C SER A 779 6.72 -14.06 2.85
N ALA A 780 6.54 -14.10 4.17
CA ALA A 780 7.26 -15.04 5.03
C ALA A 780 6.43 -15.48 6.23
N ALA A 781 6.64 -16.70 6.69
CA ALA A 781 6.12 -17.25 7.94
C ALA A 781 6.93 -18.48 8.36
N TYR A 782 6.74 -18.94 9.61
CA TYR A 782 7.25 -20.23 10.01
C TYR A 782 6.40 -21.35 9.40
N GLY A 783 7.03 -22.27 8.69
CA GLY A 783 6.37 -23.46 8.11
C GLY A 783 6.27 -24.57 9.16
N PHE A 784 5.14 -24.65 9.86
CA PHE A 784 4.95 -25.57 10.99
C PHE A 784 5.05 -27.04 10.58
N THR A 785 4.60 -27.40 9.37
CA THR A 785 4.75 -28.76 8.83
C THR A 785 6.18 -29.02 8.36
N VAL A 786 6.85 -28.00 7.87
CA VAL A 786 8.20 -28.06 7.29
C VAL A 786 9.30 -27.96 8.36
N GLY A 787 9.03 -27.29 9.48
CA GLY A 787 9.95 -27.11 10.58
C GLY A 787 11.01 -26.02 10.35
N HIS A 788 10.81 -25.15 9.38
CA HIS A 788 11.72 -24.05 9.04
C HIS A 788 10.94 -22.77 8.67
N PRO A 789 11.54 -21.59 8.82
CA PRO A 789 11.01 -20.38 8.22
C PRO A 789 10.97 -20.51 6.70
N ILE A 790 9.80 -20.22 6.12
CA ILE A 790 9.56 -20.19 4.68
C ILE A 790 9.40 -18.76 4.23
N ALA A 791 10.01 -18.41 3.11
CA ALA A 791 9.78 -17.14 2.46
C ALA A 791 9.64 -17.29 0.94
N TYR A 792 8.88 -16.39 0.33
CA TYR A 792 8.94 -16.17 -1.12
C TYR A 792 9.89 -15.02 -1.41
N ALA A 793 10.70 -15.17 -2.45
CA ALA A 793 11.64 -14.15 -2.85
C ALA A 793 11.68 -13.98 -4.38
N TRP A 794 11.74 -12.74 -4.84
CA TRP A 794 12.04 -12.43 -6.22
C TRP A 794 13.54 -12.58 -6.47
N LEU A 795 13.93 -13.57 -7.26
CA LEU A 795 15.31 -13.92 -7.54
C LEU A 795 15.58 -13.96 -9.05
N PRO A 796 16.85 -13.83 -9.51
CA PRO A 796 17.20 -14.02 -10.91
C PRO A 796 16.69 -15.37 -11.44
N SER A 797 16.24 -15.40 -12.69
CA SER A 797 15.70 -16.62 -13.32
C SER A 797 16.72 -17.76 -13.42
N SER A 798 18.01 -17.45 -13.30
CA SER A 798 19.11 -18.43 -13.25
C SER A 798 19.15 -19.24 -11.97
N VAL A 799 18.55 -18.75 -10.88
CA VAL A 799 18.52 -19.44 -9.57
C VAL A 799 17.53 -20.60 -9.64
N GLN A 800 17.99 -21.80 -9.27
CA GLN A 800 17.22 -23.04 -9.38
C GLN A 800 16.95 -23.66 -8.00
N VAL A 801 16.02 -24.62 -7.96
CA VAL A 801 15.76 -25.45 -6.77
C VAL A 801 17.05 -26.16 -6.36
N GLY A 802 17.36 -26.10 -5.08
CA GLY A 802 18.61 -26.65 -4.49
C GLY A 802 19.74 -25.65 -4.37
N ASP A 803 19.66 -24.49 -5.04
CA ASP A 803 20.69 -23.47 -4.90
C ASP A 803 20.64 -22.83 -3.49
N HIS A 804 21.82 -22.35 -3.06
CA HIS A 804 21.95 -21.63 -1.80
C HIS A 804 21.90 -20.12 -2.05
N VAL A 805 21.25 -19.42 -1.13
CA VAL A 805 21.18 -17.96 -1.07
C VAL A 805 21.35 -17.50 0.38
N GLU A 806 21.52 -16.23 0.61
CA GLU A 806 21.62 -15.65 1.96
C GLU A 806 20.52 -14.60 2.13
N VAL A 807 19.76 -14.65 3.22
CA VAL A 807 18.77 -13.64 3.60
C VAL A 807 19.37 -12.76 4.68
N GLU A 808 19.36 -11.45 4.47
CA GLU A 808 19.80 -10.52 5.49
C GLU A 808 18.63 -10.16 6.43
N TYR A 809 18.77 -10.50 7.69
CA TYR A 809 17.80 -10.24 8.73
C TYR A 809 18.44 -9.37 9.83
N PHE A 810 17.94 -8.15 9.98
CA PHE A 810 18.47 -7.14 10.91
C PHE A 810 19.99 -6.92 10.83
N GLY A 811 20.55 -6.92 9.61
CA GLY A 811 21.98 -6.68 9.33
C GLY A 811 22.86 -7.91 9.36
N GLU A 812 22.34 -9.09 9.71
CA GLU A 812 23.04 -10.37 9.69
C GLU A 812 22.55 -11.24 8.53
N ARG A 813 23.46 -11.97 7.89
CA ARG A 813 23.13 -12.86 6.76
C ARG A 813 22.97 -14.30 7.25
N PHE A 814 21.84 -14.88 6.91
CA PHE A 814 21.49 -16.27 7.23
C PHE A 814 21.44 -17.10 5.95
N PRO A 815 22.06 -18.28 5.94
CA PRO A 815 21.97 -19.18 4.81
C PRO A 815 20.55 -19.68 4.60
N ALA A 816 20.16 -19.79 3.35
CA ALA A 816 18.87 -20.28 2.95
C ALA A 816 18.98 -21.14 1.69
N THR A 817 18.04 -22.05 1.51
CA THR A 817 18.00 -22.97 0.37
C THR A 817 16.74 -22.74 -0.45
N VAL A 818 16.91 -22.67 -1.76
CA VAL A 818 15.78 -22.58 -2.71
C VAL A 818 15.07 -23.94 -2.78
N ARG A 819 13.75 -23.93 -2.60
CA ARG A 819 12.89 -25.12 -2.56
C ARG A 819 11.92 -25.18 -3.72
N ASP A 820 11.28 -26.32 -3.88
CA ASP A 820 10.09 -26.45 -4.70
C ASP A 820 8.99 -25.51 -4.18
N ASP A 821 8.18 -24.97 -5.07
CA ASP A 821 7.14 -24.00 -4.71
C ASP A 821 6.10 -24.59 -3.76
N VAL A 822 5.80 -25.89 -3.90
CA VAL A 822 4.84 -26.62 -3.06
C VAL A 822 5.59 -27.60 -2.17
N MET A 823 5.67 -27.29 -0.89
CA MET A 823 6.42 -28.11 0.07
C MET A 823 5.53 -29.14 0.80
N VAL A 824 4.22 -28.90 0.85
CA VAL A 824 3.25 -29.79 1.50
C VAL A 824 2.20 -30.24 0.51
N ASP A 825 1.99 -31.55 0.38
CA ASP A 825 1.02 -32.16 -0.52
C ASP A 825 1.15 -31.70 -2.00
N PRO A 826 2.34 -31.85 -2.63
CA PRO A 826 2.57 -31.38 -4.01
C PRO A 826 1.62 -32.00 -5.03
N ASP A 827 1.21 -33.24 -4.82
CA ASP A 827 0.30 -33.99 -5.71
C ASP A 827 -1.18 -33.69 -5.47
N MET A 828 -1.50 -32.83 -4.50
CA MET A 828 -2.85 -32.42 -4.14
C MET A 828 -3.76 -33.57 -3.68
N GLU A 829 -3.20 -34.62 -3.07
CA GLU A 829 -3.95 -35.78 -2.61
C GLU A 829 -4.90 -35.42 -1.46
N LYS A 830 -4.43 -34.65 -0.47
CA LYS A 830 -5.23 -34.19 0.67
C LYS A 830 -6.40 -33.31 0.25
N ILE A 831 -6.15 -32.31 -0.57
CA ILE A 831 -7.18 -31.39 -1.05
C ILE A 831 -8.27 -32.08 -1.86
N ARG A 832 -7.89 -33.12 -2.60
CA ARG A 832 -8.78 -33.87 -3.50
C ARG A 832 -9.41 -35.10 -2.85
N ALA A 833 -9.04 -35.43 -1.63
CA ALA A 833 -9.49 -36.62 -0.89
C ALA A 833 -11.02 -36.74 -0.77
#